data_81f467e33bc7faa0c5efd9e64ace14d6
#
_entry.id   81f467e33bc7faa0c5efd9e64ace14d6
#
_cell.length_a   1.000
_cell.length_b   1.000
_cell.length_c   1.000
_cell.angle_alpha   90.00
_cell.angle_beta   90.00
_cell.angle_gamma   90.00
#
_symmetry.space_group_name_H-M   'P 1'
#
loop_
_entity.id
_entity.type
_entity.pdbx_description
1 polymer ?
#
loop_
_entity_poly.entity_id
_entity_poly.type
_entity_poly.pdbx_seq_one_letter_code
_entity_poly.pdbx_strand_id
1 'polypeptide(L)'
;MTPAPVIIAVDGRSGAGKTTLAVELAARLRQHHKVSLFHLEDIYPGWNGLMPGIERYVGTVLKPLSTGQAAEWTSWDWEKHYDGGLNVTLPAEIVIVEGVGAAADAARPMLDAVVWVESPGDDRRRRALTRDGSTYEPYWDSWAAQEDEWLSTDEVIDAADIRVQNLADGSAPDDVLQALMYLPSVAAILSPELSARRGLQLRSERLAETPDAALLFDSLYGKSTNAVWLDSSNASAVAGRSQAAARSRFSILADDGGTFGQSALHRSGMTHVTAGSATVSTSGPFFRWLDSVWGRRAVRAPRGYDGQFTLGWLGYLGYELKRETGGNDVPSDTPDAALLFAGRAVVLDHREQTVWLLALDAPDAEEWFREARAAVKAATAPDSAALDAAVPGRPGTVPEFTSRDSATDYKRKIADSQHEISEGNSYEICLTTTLEASAGDLDPWASYLSLRRRNPAPFASYLRFGELVVASTSPERFLRILSDGGMRAEPIKGTRGRSSDASEDAALRHDLETSLKDRAENIMIVDLLRNDLSHFAIPGSVTVSRLCAIESYATVHQMVSTIDAHLRPGAPRAEALAAAFPAGSMTGAPKISTMDILDQLESGPRGIYSGAIGYFSLNAATDLAVVIRTLVVNPDGTGGRTLSLGVGGAITADSVADDEYEEIRTKAFGVLSTLGAAFPS
;
A
#
# COMPACT_ATOMS: atom_id res chain seq x y z
N MET A 1 -5.74 -32.91 25.26
CA MET A 1 -5.07 -33.16 23.99
C MET A 1 -4.04 -32.06 23.83
N THR A 2 -2.79 -32.36 23.65
CA THR A 2 -1.79 -31.38 23.24
C THR A 2 -2.21 -30.85 21.88
N PRO A 3 -2.22 -29.53 21.65
CA PRO A 3 -2.52 -29.00 20.31
C PRO A 3 -1.54 -29.58 19.29
N ALA A 4 -1.97 -29.72 18.04
CA ALA A 4 -1.08 -30.14 16.96
C ALA A 4 0.10 -29.17 16.86
N PRO A 5 1.32 -29.64 16.60
CA PRO A 5 2.48 -28.75 16.43
C PRO A 5 2.32 -27.87 15.21
N VAL A 6 2.86 -26.67 15.27
CA VAL A 6 3.03 -25.80 14.08
C VAL A 6 4.34 -26.23 13.41
N ILE A 7 4.28 -26.54 12.11
CA ILE A 7 5.44 -27.02 11.35
C ILE A 7 5.84 -26.01 10.30
N ILE A 8 7.08 -25.53 10.40
CA ILE A 8 7.68 -24.53 9.51
C ILE A 8 8.79 -25.21 8.70
N ALA A 9 8.67 -25.22 7.38
CA ALA A 9 9.72 -25.70 6.50
C ALA A 9 10.62 -24.51 6.06
N VAL A 10 11.92 -24.71 6.12
CA VAL A 10 12.94 -23.79 5.58
C VAL A 10 13.64 -24.51 4.42
N ASP A 11 13.25 -24.16 3.20
CA ASP A 11 13.72 -24.77 1.97
C ASP A 11 14.53 -23.79 1.11
N GLY A 12 15.17 -24.28 0.09
CA GLY A 12 16.00 -23.49 -0.81
C GLY A 12 17.17 -24.35 -1.33
N ARG A 13 17.86 -23.85 -2.32
CA ARG A 13 18.99 -24.57 -2.93
C ARG A 13 20.18 -24.71 -1.99
N SER A 14 21.05 -25.67 -2.26
CA SER A 14 22.30 -25.87 -1.51
C SER A 14 23.15 -24.60 -1.46
N GLY A 15 23.72 -24.32 -0.29
CA GLY A 15 24.52 -23.11 -0.04
C GLY A 15 23.72 -21.82 0.15
N ALA A 16 22.38 -21.84 0.12
CA ALA A 16 21.54 -20.67 0.33
C ALA A 16 21.56 -20.13 1.78
N GLY A 17 21.99 -20.96 2.75
CA GLY A 17 22.07 -20.55 4.18
C GLY A 17 20.89 -20.98 5.04
N LYS A 18 20.11 -21.96 4.58
CA LYS A 18 18.95 -22.53 5.27
C LYS A 18 19.24 -22.92 6.72
N THR A 19 20.30 -23.70 6.93
CA THR A 19 20.67 -24.22 8.25
C THR A 19 20.95 -23.10 9.24
N THR A 20 21.70 -22.08 8.84
CA THR A 20 21.98 -20.90 9.68
C THR A 20 20.68 -20.19 10.03
N LEU A 21 19.84 -19.91 9.03
CA LEU A 21 18.54 -19.27 9.22
C LEU A 21 17.65 -20.07 10.18
N ALA A 22 17.53 -21.40 9.98
CA ALA A 22 16.68 -22.26 10.80
C ALA A 22 17.16 -22.34 12.26
N VAL A 23 18.47 -22.43 12.48
CA VAL A 23 19.07 -22.45 13.83
C VAL A 23 18.81 -21.14 14.54
N GLU A 24 19.03 -20.01 13.88
CA GLU A 24 18.83 -18.68 14.47
C GLU A 24 17.34 -18.36 14.69
N LEU A 25 16.46 -18.76 13.76
CA LEU A 25 15.02 -18.65 13.94
C LEU A 25 14.54 -19.49 15.13
N ALA A 26 15.03 -20.75 15.23
CA ALA A 26 14.74 -21.62 16.37
C ALA A 26 15.20 -20.98 17.71
N ALA A 27 16.37 -20.35 17.73
CA ALA A 27 16.89 -19.68 18.92
C ALA A 27 15.98 -18.51 19.36
N ARG A 28 15.43 -17.74 18.42
CA ARG A 28 14.47 -16.65 18.71
C ARG A 28 13.15 -17.20 19.25
N LEU A 29 12.60 -18.20 18.60
CA LEU A 29 11.34 -18.84 18.99
C LEU A 29 11.42 -19.55 20.35
N ARG A 30 12.59 -20.12 20.69
CA ARG A 30 12.83 -20.77 22.01
C ARG A 30 12.75 -19.82 23.20
N GLN A 31 12.71 -18.51 22.99
CA GLN A 31 12.46 -17.55 24.06
C GLN A 31 11.06 -17.70 24.66
N HIS A 32 10.10 -18.19 23.88
CA HIS A 32 8.70 -18.30 24.29
C HIS A 32 8.09 -19.68 24.06
N HIS A 33 8.70 -20.53 23.24
CA HIS A 33 8.14 -21.80 22.77
C HIS A 33 9.10 -22.98 22.94
N LYS A 34 8.54 -24.19 22.99
CA LYS A 34 9.31 -25.41 22.80
C LYS A 34 9.48 -25.63 21.28
N VAL A 35 10.73 -25.68 20.84
CA VAL A 35 11.06 -25.78 19.40
C VAL A 35 11.93 -27.00 19.15
N SER A 36 11.47 -27.88 18.26
CA SER A 36 12.24 -28.98 17.68
C SER A 36 12.79 -28.55 16.30
N LEU A 37 14.00 -28.95 15.99
CA LEU A 37 14.66 -28.67 14.72
C LEU A 37 15.13 -29.98 14.10
N PHE A 38 14.79 -30.19 12.82
CA PHE A 38 15.21 -31.34 12.04
C PHE A 38 15.94 -30.93 10.77
N HIS A 39 17.09 -31.57 10.51
CA HIS A 39 17.93 -31.33 9.32
C HIS A 39 17.77 -32.49 8.33
N LEU A 40 17.29 -32.18 7.10
CA LEU A 40 17.13 -33.18 6.05
C LEU A 40 18.48 -33.77 5.59
N GLU A 41 19.58 -33.04 5.77
CA GLU A 41 20.93 -33.51 5.46
C GLU A 41 21.28 -34.81 6.18
N ASP A 42 20.71 -35.04 7.35
CA ASP A 42 20.94 -36.25 8.17
C ASP A 42 20.31 -37.51 7.58
N ILE A 43 19.37 -37.40 6.62
CA ILE A 43 18.57 -38.55 6.13
C ILE A 43 18.75 -38.86 4.64
N TYR A 44 19.42 -38.02 3.84
CA TYR A 44 19.65 -38.29 2.43
C TYR A 44 20.53 -39.52 2.24
N PRO A 45 20.10 -40.51 1.43
CA PRO A 45 20.90 -41.70 1.19
C PRO A 45 22.02 -41.47 0.14
N GLY A 46 23.01 -40.63 0.51
CA GLY A 46 24.17 -40.27 -0.30
C GLY A 46 23.92 -39.17 -1.34
N TRP A 47 24.93 -38.93 -2.16
CA TRP A 47 24.97 -37.79 -3.10
C TRP A 47 23.98 -37.86 -4.28
N ASN A 48 23.38 -39.01 -4.54
CA ASN A 48 22.31 -39.19 -5.53
C ASN A 48 20.94 -39.37 -4.87
N GLY A 49 20.81 -38.97 -3.62
CA GLY A 49 19.71 -39.32 -2.74
C GLY A 49 18.67 -38.22 -2.51
N LEU A 50 18.56 -37.21 -3.35
CA LEU A 50 17.60 -36.09 -3.09
C LEU A 50 16.16 -36.64 -3.01
N MET A 51 15.62 -37.25 -4.06
CA MET A 51 14.25 -37.72 -4.07
C MET A 51 13.99 -38.86 -3.06
N PRO A 52 14.85 -39.90 -2.94
CA PRO A 52 14.70 -40.91 -1.89
C PRO A 52 14.78 -40.34 -0.47
N GLY A 53 15.57 -39.28 -0.26
CA GLY A 53 15.67 -38.55 1.02
C GLY A 53 14.38 -37.81 1.36
N ILE A 54 13.78 -37.14 0.38
CA ILE A 54 12.47 -36.50 0.52
C ILE A 54 11.39 -37.53 0.90
N GLU A 55 11.34 -38.68 0.23
CA GLU A 55 10.40 -39.75 0.55
C GLU A 55 10.59 -40.28 1.98
N ARG A 56 11.84 -40.52 2.40
CA ARG A 56 12.17 -40.94 3.77
C ARG A 56 11.73 -39.89 4.79
N TYR A 57 12.08 -38.62 4.57
CA TYR A 57 11.72 -37.54 5.42
C TYR A 57 10.20 -37.43 5.62
N VAL A 58 9.44 -37.41 4.53
CA VAL A 58 7.97 -37.30 4.58
C VAL A 58 7.36 -38.48 5.35
N GLY A 59 7.83 -39.69 5.06
CA GLY A 59 7.27 -40.91 5.64
C GLY A 59 7.62 -41.13 7.11
N THR A 60 8.90 -40.94 7.47
CA THR A 60 9.42 -41.34 8.79
C THR A 60 9.56 -40.18 9.77
N VAL A 61 9.65 -38.94 9.30
CA VAL A 61 9.84 -37.76 10.16
C VAL A 61 8.61 -36.86 10.17
N LEU A 62 8.22 -36.35 9.01
CA LEU A 62 7.19 -35.29 8.95
C LEU A 62 5.81 -35.85 9.35
N LYS A 63 5.40 -36.99 8.82
CA LYS A 63 4.08 -37.57 9.10
C LYS A 63 3.85 -37.90 10.59
N PRO A 64 4.78 -38.52 11.35
CA PRO A 64 4.63 -38.69 12.80
C PRO A 64 4.57 -37.33 13.53
N LEU A 65 5.48 -36.40 13.21
CA LEU A 65 5.53 -35.12 13.90
C LEU A 65 4.24 -34.28 13.66
N SER A 66 3.66 -34.30 12.46
CA SER A 66 2.41 -33.58 12.16
C SER A 66 1.21 -34.05 12.98
N THR A 67 1.28 -35.32 13.48
CA THR A 67 0.25 -35.88 14.37
C THR A 67 0.62 -35.78 15.86
N GLY A 68 1.71 -35.08 16.19
CA GLY A 68 2.20 -34.90 17.56
C GLY A 68 2.87 -36.16 18.13
N GLN A 69 3.31 -37.10 17.27
CA GLN A 69 4.03 -38.30 17.64
C GLN A 69 5.52 -38.10 17.47
N ALA A 70 6.34 -38.89 18.24
CA ALA A 70 7.77 -38.92 18.04
C ALA A 70 8.09 -39.60 16.69
N ALA A 71 9.02 -39.01 15.97
CA ALA A 71 9.51 -39.55 14.69
C ALA A 71 10.76 -40.42 14.93
N GLU A 72 10.70 -41.67 14.53
CA GLU A 72 11.86 -42.59 14.54
C GLU A 72 12.41 -42.70 13.11
N TRP A 73 13.68 -42.40 12.92
CA TRP A 73 14.30 -42.34 11.61
C TRP A 73 15.75 -42.78 11.64
N THR A 74 16.28 -43.22 10.50
CA THR A 74 17.65 -43.70 10.36
C THR A 74 18.51 -42.63 9.71
N SER A 75 19.61 -42.24 10.36
CA SER A 75 20.59 -41.30 9.79
C SER A 75 21.40 -41.93 8.68
N TRP A 76 21.97 -41.07 7.80
CA TRP A 76 22.95 -41.49 6.80
C TRP A 76 24.36 -41.17 7.29
N ASP A 77 25.27 -42.18 7.23
CA ASP A 77 26.69 -41.98 7.52
C ASP A 77 27.43 -41.57 6.24
N TRP A 78 27.73 -40.26 6.13
CA TRP A 78 28.37 -39.66 4.96
C TRP A 78 29.82 -40.11 4.74
N GLU A 79 30.52 -40.59 5.78
CA GLU A 79 31.89 -41.12 5.66
C GLU A 79 31.90 -42.57 5.14
N LYS A 80 30.97 -43.35 5.62
CA LYS A 80 30.93 -44.80 5.34
C LYS A 80 29.95 -45.18 4.24
N HIS A 81 29.10 -44.23 3.78
CA HIS A 81 28.11 -44.38 2.71
C HIS A 81 27.09 -45.51 2.97
N TYR A 82 26.53 -45.61 4.18
CA TYR A 82 25.45 -46.52 4.53
C TYR A 82 24.48 -45.94 5.55
N ASP A 83 23.33 -46.60 5.75
CA ASP A 83 22.37 -46.24 6.78
C ASP A 83 23.00 -46.39 8.18
N GLY A 84 23.00 -45.31 8.95
CA GLY A 84 23.62 -45.22 10.27
C GLY A 84 22.72 -45.70 11.40
N GLY A 85 22.73 -44.96 12.52
CA GLY A 85 21.94 -45.31 13.71
C GLY A 85 20.47 -44.86 13.64
N LEU A 86 19.63 -45.53 14.44
CA LEU A 86 18.26 -45.08 14.67
C LEU A 86 18.27 -43.86 15.57
N ASN A 87 17.57 -42.81 15.17
CA ASN A 87 17.42 -41.55 15.85
C ASN A 87 15.94 -41.27 16.16
N VAL A 88 15.69 -40.38 17.12
CA VAL A 88 14.34 -39.98 17.50
C VAL A 88 14.24 -38.45 17.55
N THR A 89 13.27 -37.87 16.82
CA THR A 89 12.89 -36.46 16.94
C THR A 89 11.57 -36.34 17.69
N LEU A 90 11.58 -35.59 18.77
CA LEU A 90 10.39 -35.40 19.62
C LEU A 90 9.50 -34.26 19.07
N PRO A 91 8.17 -34.41 19.13
CA PRO A 91 7.27 -33.30 18.80
C PRO A 91 7.43 -32.15 19.80
N ALA A 92 7.19 -30.93 19.33
CA ALA A 92 7.26 -29.71 20.10
C ALA A 92 6.08 -28.78 19.71
N GLU A 93 5.94 -27.64 20.38
CA GLU A 93 4.92 -26.64 20.01
C GLU A 93 5.16 -26.11 18.60
N ILE A 94 6.44 -25.90 18.26
CA ILE A 94 6.89 -25.52 16.93
C ILE A 94 7.94 -26.57 16.47
N VAL A 95 7.79 -27.05 15.24
CA VAL A 95 8.78 -27.91 14.59
C VAL A 95 9.32 -27.16 13.38
N ILE A 96 10.63 -26.99 13.31
CA ILE A 96 11.30 -26.45 12.13
C ILE A 96 11.95 -27.62 11.41
N VAL A 97 11.67 -27.79 10.13
CA VAL A 97 12.33 -28.74 9.24
C VAL A 97 13.11 -27.99 8.18
N GLU A 98 14.39 -28.29 7.99
CA GLU A 98 15.20 -27.55 7.03
C GLU A 98 16.00 -28.48 6.12
N GLY A 99 16.15 -28.08 4.87
CA GLY A 99 16.93 -28.78 3.87
C GLY A 99 16.36 -28.62 2.46
N VAL A 100 17.06 -29.12 1.44
CA VAL A 100 16.56 -29.14 0.07
C VAL A 100 15.40 -30.14 -0.03
N GLY A 101 14.22 -29.68 -0.45
CA GLY A 101 13.02 -30.53 -0.50
C GLY A 101 12.27 -30.66 0.82
N ALA A 102 12.58 -29.82 1.83
CA ALA A 102 11.81 -29.75 3.08
C ALA A 102 10.35 -29.37 2.83
N ALA A 103 10.08 -28.60 1.78
CA ALA A 103 8.74 -28.19 1.34
C ALA A 103 8.31 -28.83 0.01
N ALA A 104 8.82 -30.00 -0.32
CA ALA A 104 8.38 -30.73 -1.51
C ALA A 104 6.87 -30.96 -1.51
N ASP A 105 6.26 -31.15 -2.68
CA ASP A 105 4.82 -31.34 -2.88
C ASP A 105 4.18 -32.29 -1.88
N ALA A 106 4.82 -33.46 -1.68
CA ALA A 106 4.36 -34.49 -0.71
C ALA A 106 4.41 -33.99 0.76
N ALA A 107 5.24 -33.01 1.10
CA ALA A 107 5.36 -32.44 2.45
C ALA A 107 4.35 -31.31 2.71
N ARG A 108 4.07 -30.47 1.71
CA ARG A 108 3.25 -29.24 1.85
C ARG A 108 1.93 -29.41 2.59
N PRO A 109 1.13 -30.48 2.38
CA PRO A 109 -0.13 -30.66 3.11
C PRO A 109 0.01 -30.78 4.64
N MET A 110 1.23 -31.01 5.15
CA MET A 110 1.52 -31.17 6.57
C MET A 110 2.28 -29.97 7.17
N LEU A 111 2.50 -28.92 6.38
CA LEU A 111 3.23 -27.71 6.77
C LEU A 111 2.27 -26.57 7.05
N ASP A 112 2.57 -25.77 8.06
CA ASP A 112 1.83 -24.53 8.41
C ASP A 112 2.45 -23.29 7.79
N ALA A 113 3.76 -23.36 7.43
CA ALA A 113 4.46 -22.32 6.70
C ALA A 113 5.63 -22.88 5.91
N VAL A 114 5.84 -22.33 4.72
CA VAL A 114 6.96 -22.62 3.83
C VAL A 114 7.81 -21.35 3.64
N VAL A 115 9.08 -21.43 4.04
CA VAL A 115 10.07 -20.37 3.87
C VAL A 115 11.07 -20.82 2.79
N TRP A 116 11.08 -20.13 1.67
CA TRP A 116 12.07 -20.33 0.60
C TRP A 116 13.23 -19.35 0.72
N VAL A 117 14.44 -19.89 0.84
CA VAL A 117 15.68 -19.10 1.00
C VAL A 117 16.39 -18.96 -0.32
N GLU A 118 16.58 -17.71 -0.76
CA GLU A 118 17.28 -17.37 -1.99
C GLU A 118 18.68 -16.81 -1.70
N SER A 119 19.63 -17.10 -2.60
CA SER A 119 20.95 -16.50 -2.63
C SER A 119 21.53 -16.65 -4.04
N PRO A 120 22.36 -15.69 -4.53
CA PRO A 120 23.02 -15.81 -5.83
C PRO A 120 23.85 -17.09 -5.98
N GLY A 121 23.85 -17.67 -7.18
CA GLY A 121 24.51 -18.96 -7.45
C GLY A 121 25.97 -19.03 -7.06
N ASP A 122 26.75 -17.98 -7.37
CA ASP A 122 28.17 -17.90 -7.04
C ASP A 122 28.40 -17.84 -5.52
N ASP A 123 27.55 -17.14 -4.79
CA ASP A 123 27.61 -17.05 -3.34
C ASP A 123 27.26 -18.40 -2.69
N ARG A 124 26.25 -19.09 -3.22
CA ARG A 124 25.85 -20.43 -2.75
C ARG A 124 27.00 -21.43 -2.90
N ARG A 125 27.61 -21.49 -4.10
CA ARG A 125 28.75 -22.37 -4.38
C ARG A 125 29.93 -22.05 -3.45
N ARG A 126 30.29 -20.78 -3.32
CA ARG A 126 31.38 -20.35 -2.45
C ARG A 126 31.13 -20.75 -0.98
N ARG A 127 29.92 -20.52 -0.47
CA ARG A 127 29.57 -20.87 0.92
C ARG A 127 29.61 -22.38 1.15
N ALA A 128 29.04 -23.18 0.27
CA ALA A 128 29.03 -24.65 0.37
C ALA A 128 30.46 -25.23 0.35
N LEU A 129 31.29 -24.82 -0.59
CA LEU A 129 32.67 -25.27 -0.69
C LEU A 129 33.55 -24.74 0.46
N THR A 130 33.27 -23.60 1.03
CA THR A 130 33.97 -23.10 2.23
C THR A 130 33.62 -23.94 3.47
N ARG A 131 32.34 -24.37 3.59
CA ARG A 131 31.89 -25.21 4.71
C ARG A 131 32.43 -26.65 4.64
N ASP A 132 32.27 -27.31 3.50
CA ASP A 132 32.44 -28.75 3.37
C ASP A 132 33.69 -29.14 2.55
N GLY A 133 34.35 -28.18 1.90
CA GLY A 133 35.64 -28.35 1.23
C GLY A 133 35.68 -29.46 0.20
N SER A 134 36.78 -30.23 0.25
CA SER A 134 37.03 -31.35 -0.69
C SER A 134 36.04 -32.51 -0.60
N THR A 135 35.20 -32.57 0.43
CA THR A 135 34.19 -33.62 0.58
C THR A 135 32.98 -33.35 -0.33
N TYR A 136 32.60 -32.08 -0.54
CA TYR A 136 31.45 -31.71 -1.34
C TYR A 136 31.80 -31.32 -2.79
N GLU A 137 33.00 -30.77 -3.01
CA GLU A 137 33.41 -30.25 -4.32
C GLU A 137 33.20 -31.25 -5.49
N PRO A 138 33.50 -32.58 -5.37
CA PRO A 138 33.28 -33.51 -6.46
C PRO A 138 31.82 -33.77 -6.80
N TYR A 139 30.90 -33.48 -5.87
CA TYR A 139 29.48 -33.83 -5.99
C TYR A 139 28.59 -32.60 -6.24
N TRP A 140 29.14 -31.37 -6.18
CA TRP A 140 28.39 -30.17 -6.34
C TRP A 140 27.53 -30.13 -7.60
N ASP A 141 28.13 -30.42 -8.77
CA ASP A 141 27.43 -30.34 -10.04
C ASP A 141 26.36 -31.44 -10.19
N SER A 142 26.62 -32.65 -9.68
CA SER A 142 25.63 -33.74 -9.71
C SER A 142 24.46 -33.49 -8.74
N TRP A 143 24.71 -32.88 -7.59
CA TRP A 143 23.66 -32.50 -6.65
C TRP A 143 22.84 -31.35 -7.21
N ALA A 144 23.48 -30.31 -7.76
CA ALA A 144 22.80 -29.20 -8.40
C ALA A 144 21.89 -29.65 -9.56
N ALA A 145 22.30 -30.67 -10.34
CA ALA A 145 21.47 -31.27 -11.40
C ALA A 145 20.19 -31.90 -10.83
N GLN A 146 20.28 -32.60 -9.67
CA GLN A 146 19.09 -33.18 -9.02
C GLN A 146 18.16 -32.08 -8.48
N GLU A 147 18.72 -30.96 -7.94
CA GLU A 147 17.93 -29.82 -7.55
C GLU A 147 17.19 -29.20 -8.74
N ASP A 148 17.89 -29.04 -9.89
CA ASP A 148 17.27 -28.48 -11.11
C ASP A 148 16.16 -29.40 -11.66
N GLU A 149 16.38 -30.74 -11.65
CA GLU A 149 15.37 -31.70 -12.06
C GLU A 149 14.14 -31.66 -11.15
N TRP A 150 14.33 -31.63 -9.83
CA TRP A 150 13.26 -31.53 -8.86
C TRP A 150 12.50 -30.22 -9.04
N LEU A 151 13.18 -29.09 -9.09
CA LEU A 151 12.57 -27.76 -9.26
C LEU A 151 11.85 -27.58 -10.60
N SER A 152 12.19 -28.37 -11.62
CA SER A 152 11.48 -28.35 -12.91
C SER A 152 10.08 -28.97 -12.85
N THR A 153 9.80 -29.76 -11.83
CA THR A 153 8.54 -30.49 -11.66
C THR A 153 7.77 -30.09 -10.40
N ASP A 154 8.44 -29.50 -9.40
CA ASP A 154 7.85 -29.08 -8.13
C ASP A 154 7.77 -27.54 -8.09
N GLU A 155 6.58 -27.02 -7.91
CA GLU A 155 6.30 -25.58 -7.86
C GLU A 155 6.60 -24.98 -6.47
N VAL A 156 7.59 -25.51 -5.73
CA VAL A 156 7.89 -25.12 -4.34
C VAL A 156 8.15 -23.61 -4.19
N ILE A 157 8.78 -22.97 -5.17
CA ILE A 157 9.07 -21.54 -5.14
C ILE A 157 7.78 -20.73 -5.17
N ASP A 158 6.83 -21.12 -6.01
CA ASP A 158 5.54 -20.43 -6.14
C ASP A 158 4.58 -20.77 -4.99
N ALA A 159 4.73 -21.96 -4.42
CA ALA A 159 3.98 -22.39 -3.25
C ALA A 159 4.54 -21.86 -1.92
N ALA A 160 5.70 -21.19 -1.91
CA ALA A 160 6.29 -20.66 -0.69
C ALA A 160 5.47 -19.47 -0.13
N ASP A 161 5.12 -19.56 1.16
CA ASP A 161 4.45 -18.48 1.87
C ASP A 161 5.38 -17.28 2.09
N ILE A 162 6.67 -17.56 2.33
CA ILE A 162 7.71 -16.56 2.59
C ILE A 162 8.90 -16.82 1.67
N ARG A 163 9.32 -15.77 0.95
CA ARG A 163 10.59 -15.76 0.21
C ARG A 163 11.56 -14.82 0.93
N VAL A 164 12.78 -15.29 1.19
CA VAL A 164 13.80 -14.47 1.89
C VAL A 164 15.10 -14.47 1.11
N GLN A 165 15.63 -13.26 0.87
CA GLN A 165 16.97 -13.05 0.34
C GLN A 165 17.96 -13.13 1.50
N ASN A 166 18.81 -14.16 1.50
CA ASN A 166 19.80 -14.33 2.56
C ASN A 166 21.00 -13.39 2.35
N LEU A 167 20.86 -12.17 2.87
CA LEU A 167 21.88 -11.14 2.86
C LEU A 167 22.98 -11.44 3.90
N ALA A 168 24.16 -10.86 3.70
CA ALA A 168 25.30 -11.06 4.61
C ALA A 168 25.21 -10.25 5.92
N ASP A 169 24.18 -9.44 6.08
CA ASP A 169 23.98 -8.54 7.24
C ASP A 169 23.36 -9.24 8.47
N GLY A 170 22.90 -10.49 8.32
CA GLY A 170 22.32 -11.26 9.41
C GLY A 170 20.89 -10.86 9.80
N SER A 171 20.19 -10.05 9.01
CA SER A 171 18.80 -9.60 9.29
C SER A 171 17.76 -10.69 9.05
N ALA A 172 18.00 -11.62 8.15
CA ALA A 172 17.05 -12.61 7.65
C ALA A 172 16.22 -13.34 8.74
N PRO A 173 16.76 -13.78 9.89
CA PRO A 173 15.97 -14.45 10.92
C PRO A 173 14.91 -13.55 11.56
N ASP A 174 15.19 -12.27 11.76
CA ASP A 174 14.23 -11.30 12.30
C ASP A 174 13.18 -10.92 11.27
N ASP A 175 13.58 -10.78 10.01
CA ASP A 175 12.69 -10.51 8.88
C ASP A 175 11.71 -11.67 8.66
N VAL A 176 12.20 -12.93 8.69
CA VAL A 176 11.36 -14.13 8.59
C VAL A 176 10.42 -14.25 9.79
N LEU A 177 10.89 -14.00 11.03
CA LEU A 177 10.02 -14.00 12.20
C LEU A 177 8.91 -12.95 12.06
N GLN A 178 9.24 -11.79 11.52
CA GLN A 178 8.24 -10.74 11.25
C GLN A 178 7.24 -11.19 10.16
N ALA A 179 7.71 -11.82 9.09
CA ALA A 179 6.88 -12.33 8.01
C ALA A 179 5.92 -13.43 8.48
N LEU A 180 6.39 -14.37 9.30
CA LEU A 180 5.57 -15.45 9.88
C LEU A 180 4.35 -14.91 10.66
N MET A 181 4.44 -13.73 11.24
CA MET A 181 3.32 -13.12 11.97
C MET A 181 2.15 -12.67 11.08
N TYR A 182 2.34 -12.62 9.77
CA TYR A 182 1.26 -12.34 8.81
C TYR A 182 0.51 -13.60 8.39
N LEU A 183 1.06 -14.79 8.59
CA LEU A 183 0.43 -16.05 8.21
C LEU A 183 -0.62 -16.47 9.26
N PRO A 184 -1.91 -16.61 8.90
CA PRO A 184 -2.96 -17.00 9.84
C PRO A 184 -2.70 -18.34 10.52
N SER A 185 -2.07 -19.29 9.83
CA SER A 185 -1.69 -20.62 10.33
C SER A 185 -0.72 -20.56 11.50
N VAL A 186 0.16 -19.56 11.53
CA VAL A 186 1.25 -19.41 12.50
C VAL A 186 1.01 -18.28 13.49
N ALA A 187 0.29 -17.23 13.10
CA ALA A 187 0.11 -16.01 13.89
C ALA A 187 -0.45 -16.26 15.31
N ALA A 188 -1.29 -17.29 15.46
CA ALA A 188 -1.89 -17.60 16.76
C ALA A 188 -0.85 -18.06 17.81
N ILE A 189 0.11 -18.91 17.39
CA ILE A 189 1.16 -19.38 18.29
C ILE A 189 2.18 -18.28 18.59
N LEU A 190 2.42 -17.36 17.63
CA LEU A 190 3.34 -16.22 17.77
C LEU A 190 2.73 -15.04 18.56
N SER A 191 1.65 -15.25 19.30
CA SER A 191 1.02 -14.19 20.11
C SER A 191 1.95 -13.55 21.16
N PRO A 192 2.91 -14.24 21.81
CA PRO A 192 3.89 -13.61 22.69
C PRO A 192 4.77 -12.58 21.97
N GLU A 193 5.29 -12.92 20.80
CA GLU A 193 6.13 -12.05 19.97
C GLU A 193 5.33 -10.83 19.46
N LEU A 194 4.08 -11.05 19.05
CA LEU A 194 3.15 -9.98 18.69
C LEU A 194 2.87 -9.04 19.86
N SER A 195 2.71 -9.61 21.06
CA SER A 195 2.43 -8.83 22.29
C SER A 195 3.63 -7.97 22.69
N ALA A 196 4.84 -8.50 22.59
CA ALA A 196 6.06 -7.74 22.82
C ALA A 196 6.17 -6.54 21.86
N ARG A 197 5.77 -6.69 20.59
CA ARG A 197 5.76 -5.60 19.61
C ARG A 197 4.63 -4.59 19.82
N ARG A 198 3.50 -4.97 20.40
CA ARG A 198 2.40 -4.03 20.75
C ARG A 198 2.78 -3.05 21.86
N GLY A 199 3.78 -3.37 22.67
CA GLY A 199 4.31 -2.51 23.74
C GLY A 199 5.27 -1.42 23.27
N LEU A 200 5.54 -1.29 21.96
CA LEU A 200 6.44 -0.29 21.44
C LEU A 200 5.89 1.12 21.69
N GLN A 201 6.77 1.99 22.17
CA GLN A 201 6.44 3.37 22.47
C GLN A 201 6.76 4.25 21.26
N LEU A 202 5.94 5.28 21.08
CA LEU A 202 6.23 6.36 20.14
C LEU A 202 7.17 7.35 20.82
N ARG A 203 8.35 7.53 20.24
CA ARG A 203 9.26 8.65 20.54
C ARG A 203 8.90 9.81 19.64
N SER A 204 9.02 11.02 20.14
CA SER A 204 8.71 12.20 19.35
C SER A 204 9.56 13.40 19.77
N GLU A 205 9.86 14.27 18.82
CA GLU A 205 10.46 15.57 19.04
C GLU A 205 9.63 16.63 18.32
N ARG A 206 9.48 17.81 18.94
CA ARG A 206 8.86 18.98 18.35
C ARG A 206 9.90 20.04 18.10
N LEU A 207 10.00 20.50 16.85
CA LEU A 207 10.94 21.52 16.41
C LEU A 207 10.16 22.77 15.99
N ALA A 208 10.69 23.96 16.34
CA ALA A 208 10.04 25.24 16.03
C ALA A 208 10.62 25.86 14.73
N GLU A 209 10.71 25.03 13.69
CA GLU A 209 11.24 25.37 12.37
C GLU A 209 10.15 25.26 11.30
N THR A 210 10.38 25.97 10.18
CA THR A 210 9.50 25.97 9.00
C THR A 210 10.33 25.64 7.74
N PRO A 211 10.70 24.35 7.56
CA PRO A 211 11.51 23.95 6.43
C PRO A 211 10.74 24.02 5.12
N ASP A 212 11.45 24.19 3.99
CA ASP A 212 10.89 23.87 2.69
C ASP A 212 10.58 22.37 2.61
N ALA A 213 9.32 22.03 2.39
CA ALA A 213 8.87 20.64 2.46
C ALA A 213 9.42 19.78 1.31
N ALA A 214 9.67 20.37 0.12
CA ALA A 214 10.22 19.64 -1.02
C ALA A 214 11.70 19.33 -0.80
N LEU A 215 12.49 20.29 -0.33
CA LEU A 215 13.88 20.08 0.04
C LEU A 215 14.02 19.06 1.18
N LEU A 216 13.13 19.12 2.17
CA LEU A 216 13.14 18.19 3.28
C LEU A 216 12.80 16.76 2.81
N PHE A 217 11.79 16.59 1.96
CA PHE A 217 11.43 15.29 1.40
C PHE A 217 12.57 14.71 0.57
N ASP A 218 13.13 15.50 -0.35
CA ASP A 218 14.21 15.04 -1.21
C ASP A 218 15.47 14.65 -0.39
N SER A 219 15.82 15.46 0.61
CA SER A 219 16.97 15.20 1.49
C SER A 219 16.83 13.88 2.28
N LEU A 220 15.63 13.59 2.82
CA LEU A 220 15.40 12.42 3.66
C LEU A 220 15.05 11.17 2.85
N TYR A 221 14.22 11.33 1.81
CA TYR A 221 13.54 10.22 1.13
C TYR A 221 13.74 10.21 -0.39
N GLY A 222 14.50 11.15 -0.95
CA GLY A 222 14.73 11.23 -2.39
C GLY A 222 15.35 9.96 -2.99
N LYS A 223 16.11 9.19 -2.19
CA LYS A 223 16.76 7.94 -2.60
C LYS A 223 16.04 6.66 -2.13
N SER A 224 14.98 6.77 -1.31
CA SER A 224 14.23 5.61 -0.83
C SER A 224 13.49 4.94 -1.99
N THR A 225 13.46 3.61 -2.02
CA THR A 225 12.71 2.84 -3.03
C THR A 225 11.22 3.09 -2.91
N ASN A 226 10.70 3.09 -1.68
CA ASN A 226 9.32 3.43 -1.39
C ASN A 226 9.29 4.67 -0.49
N ALA A 227 8.51 5.67 -0.89
CA ALA A 227 8.36 6.91 -0.14
C ALA A 227 6.98 7.54 -0.39
N VAL A 228 6.43 8.15 0.63
CA VAL A 228 5.12 8.83 0.57
C VAL A 228 5.24 10.22 1.18
N TRP A 229 4.79 11.20 0.44
CA TRP A 229 4.53 12.54 0.92
C TRP A 229 3.04 12.85 0.75
N LEU A 230 2.29 12.89 1.85
CA LEU A 230 0.95 13.45 1.89
C LEU A 230 1.12 14.94 2.15
N ASP A 231 0.87 15.75 1.12
CA ASP A 231 1.21 17.17 1.08
C ASP A 231 -0.05 18.03 1.15
N SER A 232 0.00 19.07 1.96
CA SER A 232 -0.98 20.13 2.00
C SER A 232 -0.46 21.35 1.21
N SER A 233 -0.34 21.20 -0.12
CA SER A 233 0.37 22.16 -0.97
C SER A 233 -0.28 23.54 -1.03
N ASN A 234 -1.56 23.67 -0.64
CA ASN A 234 -2.27 24.94 -0.54
C ASN A 234 -2.26 25.57 0.87
N ALA A 235 -1.53 25.03 1.82
CA ALA A 235 -1.54 25.48 3.22
C ALA A 235 -1.22 26.98 3.38
N SER A 236 -0.29 27.51 2.59
CA SER A 236 0.08 28.93 2.60
C SER A 236 -1.00 29.85 2.00
N ALA A 237 -1.87 29.32 1.16
CA ALA A 237 -2.92 30.08 0.47
C ALA A 237 -4.26 30.11 1.25
N VAL A 238 -4.38 29.31 2.32
CA VAL A 238 -5.62 29.18 3.10
C VAL A 238 -5.42 29.80 4.47
N ALA A 239 -6.03 30.96 4.70
CA ALA A 239 -5.85 31.71 5.94
C ALA A 239 -6.80 31.26 7.08
N GLY A 240 -6.32 31.33 8.31
CA GLY A 240 -7.13 31.31 9.52
C GLY A 240 -7.56 29.93 10.01
N ARG A 241 -8.71 29.87 10.70
CA ARG A 241 -9.31 28.66 11.30
C ARG A 241 -10.51 28.11 10.50
N SER A 242 -10.54 28.34 9.18
CA SER A 242 -11.60 27.82 8.31
C SER A 242 -11.55 26.31 8.19
N GLN A 243 -12.63 25.68 7.69
CA GLN A 243 -12.65 24.25 7.37
C GLN A 243 -11.61 23.90 6.29
N ALA A 244 -11.43 24.78 5.30
CA ALA A 244 -10.39 24.64 4.29
C ALA A 244 -8.98 24.62 4.92
N ALA A 245 -8.69 25.51 5.86
CA ALA A 245 -7.42 25.52 6.60
C ALA A 245 -7.24 24.28 7.48
N ALA A 246 -8.32 23.70 7.99
CA ALA A 246 -8.26 22.48 8.78
C ALA A 246 -7.89 21.24 7.93
N ARG A 247 -8.30 21.21 6.63
CA ARG A 247 -7.90 20.13 5.69
C ARG A 247 -6.43 20.22 5.31
N SER A 248 -5.87 21.42 5.26
CA SER A 248 -4.49 21.69 4.83
C SER A 248 -3.52 21.88 6.01
N ARG A 249 -3.88 21.39 7.21
CA ARG A 249 -3.07 21.66 8.41
C ARG A 249 -1.79 20.84 8.46
N PHE A 250 -1.81 19.60 8.03
CA PHE A 250 -0.68 18.69 8.20
C PHE A 250 -0.15 18.17 6.87
N SER A 251 1.18 18.12 6.73
CA SER A 251 1.85 17.32 5.72
C SER A 251 2.63 16.19 6.41
N ILE A 252 2.67 15.01 5.79
CA ILE A 252 3.31 13.80 6.34
C ILE A 252 4.33 13.30 5.32
N LEU A 253 5.58 13.12 5.74
CA LEU A 253 6.68 12.62 4.94
C LEU A 253 7.21 11.34 5.57
N ALA A 254 7.27 10.25 4.81
CA ALA A 254 7.71 8.95 5.32
C ALA A 254 8.27 8.05 4.22
N ASP A 255 9.06 7.06 4.64
CA ASP A 255 9.50 5.92 3.85
C ASP A 255 9.27 4.60 4.61
N ASP A 256 9.57 3.48 3.96
CA ASP A 256 9.59 2.15 4.58
C ASP A 256 10.96 1.79 5.17
N GLY A 257 11.81 2.77 5.44
CA GLY A 257 13.11 2.55 6.04
C GLY A 257 13.07 2.32 7.56
N GLY A 258 14.21 1.87 8.09
CA GLY A 258 14.39 1.59 9.52
C GLY A 258 13.83 0.25 9.97
N THR A 259 14.08 -0.08 11.23
CA THR A 259 13.79 -1.39 11.86
C THR A 259 12.35 -1.91 11.65
N PHE A 260 11.38 -1.02 11.56
CA PHE A 260 9.96 -1.39 11.42
C PHE A 260 9.37 -1.10 10.05
N GLY A 261 10.19 -0.63 9.11
CA GLY A 261 9.74 -0.33 7.76
C GLY A 261 9.24 -1.59 7.04
N GLN A 262 8.14 -1.45 6.28
CA GLN A 262 7.57 -2.52 5.46
C GLN A 262 6.88 -1.91 4.26
N SER A 263 6.73 -2.69 3.20
CA SER A 263 5.82 -2.37 2.09
C SER A 263 4.81 -3.48 1.87
N ALA A 264 3.62 -3.15 1.39
CA ALA A 264 2.56 -4.09 1.07
C ALA A 264 1.99 -3.78 -0.31
N LEU A 265 1.96 -4.76 -1.18
CA LEU A 265 1.35 -4.69 -2.51
C LEU A 265 0.23 -5.71 -2.59
N HIS A 266 -0.95 -5.27 -2.99
CA HIS A 266 -2.10 -6.15 -3.21
C HIS A 266 -2.48 -6.18 -4.68
N ARG A 267 -2.70 -7.38 -5.22
CA ARG A 267 -3.18 -7.59 -6.59
C ARG A 267 -4.02 -8.85 -6.65
N SER A 268 -5.21 -8.77 -7.20
CA SER A 268 -6.06 -9.92 -7.50
C SER A 268 -6.22 -10.92 -6.35
N GLY A 269 -6.48 -10.41 -5.13
CA GLY A 269 -6.71 -11.24 -3.94
C GLY A 269 -5.44 -11.79 -3.27
N MET A 270 -4.25 -11.36 -3.69
CA MET A 270 -2.98 -11.69 -3.05
C MET A 270 -2.30 -10.44 -2.50
N THR A 271 -1.90 -10.47 -1.24
CA THR A 271 -1.12 -9.41 -0.59
C THR A 271 0.31 -9.89 -0.35
N HIS A 272 1.27 -9.16 -0.90
CA HIS A 272 2.70 -9.37 -0.64
C HIS A 272 3.18 -8.29 0.34
N VAL A 273 3.68 -8.71 1.49
CA VAL A 273 4.26 -7.80 2.49
C VAL A 273 5.76 -8.06 2.55
N THR A 274 6.55 -7.02 2.25
CA THR A 274 8.00 -7.05 2.35
C THR A 274 8.46 -6.36 3.63
N ALA A 275 9.26 -7.03 4.42
CA ALA A 275 9.90 -6.53 5.63
C ALA A 275 11.38 -6.88 5.57
N GLY A 276 12.24 -5.88 5.39
CA GLY A 276 13.68 -6.11 5.17
C GLY A 276 13.93 -7.03 3.98
N SER A 277 14.56 -8.18 4.22
CA SER A 277 14.91 -9.18 3.20
C SER A 277 13.81 -10.22 2.93
N ALA A 278 12.72 -10.23 3.71
CA ALA A 278 11.67 -11.24 3.62
C ALA A 278 10.38 -10.66 3.01
N THR A 279 9.78 -11.41 2.08
CA THR A 279 8.45 -11.13 1.53
C THR A 279 7.51 -12.28 1.85
N VAL A 280 6.40 -11.98 2.53
CA VAL A 280 5.32 -12.93 2.81
C VAL A 280 4.16 -12.70 1.86
N SER A 281 3.57 -13.78 1.35
CA SER A 281 2.39 -13.77 0.49
C SER A 281 1.18 -14.29 1.25
N THR A 282 0.09 -13.52 1.29
CA THR A 282 -1.16 -13.93 1.93
C THR A 282 -2.32 -13.79 0.97
N SER A 283 -3.13 -14.83 0.81
CA SER A 283 -4.33 -14.80 0.00
C SER A 283 -5.53 -14.28 0.78
N GLY A 284 -6.46 -13.65 0.09
CA GLY A 284 -7.73 -13.18 0.63
C GLY A 284 -8.04 -11.72 0.34
N PRO A 285 -9.21 -11.25 0.79
CA PRO A 285 -9.64 -9.88 0.59
C PRO A 285 -8.71 -8.86 1.25
N PHE A 286 -8.39 -7.79 0.52
CA PHE A 286 -7.50 -6.71 1.00
C PHE A 286 -8.03 -6.02 2.27
N PHE A 287 -9.33 -5.70 2.30
CA PHE A 287 -9.89 -4.99 3.45
C PHE A 287 -9.85 -5.85 4.73
N ARG A 288 -9.98 -7.17 4.61
CA ARG A 288 -9.81 -8.08 5.76
C ARG A 288 -8.35 -8.15 6.21
N TRP A 289 -7.41 -8.21 5.26
CA TRP A 289 -5.99 -8.12 5.57
C TRP A 289 -5.66 -6.79 6.26
N LEU A 290 -6.13 -5.67 5.71
CA LEU A 290 -5.92 -4.35 6.28
C LEU A 290 -6.44 -4.25 7.73
N ASP A 291 -7.64 -4.75 8.00
CA ASP A 291 -8.21 -4.75 9.36
C ASP A 291 -7.36 -5.58 10.33
N SER A 292 -6.78 -6.68 9.85
CA SER A 292 -5.90 -7.53 10.65
C SER A 292 -4.56 -6.86 11.02
N VAL A 293 -4.07 -5.90 10.26
CA VAL A 293 -2.78 -5.22 10.46
C VAL A 293 -2.92 -3.80 10.97
N TRP A 294 -4.03 -3.14 10.68
CA TRP A 294 -4.32 -1.78 11.11
C TRP A 294 -4.56 -1.74 12.63
N GLY A 295 -3.78 -0.93 13.34
CA GLY A 295 -3.86 -0.82 14.79
C GLY A 295 -3.22 -1.96 15.59
N ARG A 296 -2.52 -2.91 14.97
CA ARG A 296 -1.76 -3.96 15.69
C ARG A 296 -0.77 -3.40 16.71
N ARG A 297 -0.23 -2.20 16.44
CA ARG A 297 0.70 -1.48 17.31
C ARG A 297 0.05 -0.19 17.78
N ALA A 298 -0.91 -0.30 18.68
CA ALA A 298 -1.57 0.89 19.26
C ALA A 298 -0.54 1.73 20.02
N VAL A 299 -0.33 2.97 19.60
CA VAL A 299 0.54 3.95 20.24
C VAL A 299 -0.26 5.17 20.66
N ARG A 300 0.18 5.85 21.73
CA ARG A 300 -0.43 7.10 22.18
C ARG A 300 0.17 8.28 21.42
N ALA A 301 -0.69 9.22 21.03
CA ALA A 301 -0.24 10.47 20.45
C ALA A 301 0.63 11.26 21.45
N PRO A 302 1.68 11.95 20.98
CA PRO A 302 2.50 12.78 21.84
C PRO A 302 1.71 13.91 22.49
N ARG A 303 2.13 14.33 23.68
CA ARG A 303 1.48 15.44 24.39
C ARG A 303 1.61 16.74 23.57
N GLY A 304 0.50 17.40 23.31
CA GLY A 304 0.45 18.64 22.54
C GLY A 304 0.52 18.44 21.01
N TYR A 305 0.42 17.20 20.52
CA TYR A 305 0.30 16.88 19.11
C TYR A 305 -1.18 16.76 18.73
N ASP A 306 -1.64 17.66 17.87
CA ASP A 306 -3.03 17.69 17.39
C ASP A 306 -3.26 16.85 16.13
N GLY A 307 -2.20 16.30 15.53
CA GLY A 307 -2.30 15.43 14.35
C GLY A 307 -2.93 14.08 14.70
N GLN A 308 -3.57 13.46 13.72
CA GLN A 308 -4.18 12.13 13.88
C GLN A 308 -3.24 10.99 13.43
N PHE A 309 -2.19 11.30 12.69
CA PHE A 309 -1.20 10.31 12.25
C PHE A 309 -0.14 10.07 13.34
N THR A 310 -0.05 8.86 13.82
CA THR A 310 0.93 8.41 14.82
C THR A 310 1.73 7.21 14.30
N LEU A 311 2.23 7.31 13.08
CA LEU A 311 2.87 6.24 12.31
C LEU A 311 1.87 5.16 11.83
N GLY A 312 2.31 4.25 10.98
CA GLY A 312 1.48 3.19 10.41
C GLY A 312 1.58 3.13 8.88
N TRP A 313 0.52 2.69 8.22
CA TRP A 313 0.49 2.48 6.79
C TRP A 313 0.09 3.76 6.03
N LEU A 314 0.81 4.05 4.93
CA LEU A 314 0.51 5.15 4.01
C LEU A 314 0.57 4.64 2.57
N GLY A 315 -0.30 5.14 1.69
CA GLY A 315 -0.26 4.80 0.28
C GLY A 315 -1.61 4.98 -0.40
N TYR A 316 -1.93 4.11 -1.37
CA TYR A 316 -3.15 4.19 -2.14
C TYR A 316 -3.95 2.88 -2.16
N LEU A 317 -5.25 3.02 -2.39
CA LEU A 317 -6.22 1.99 -2.73
C LEU A 317 -6.72 2.30 -4.15
N GLY A 318 -6.50 1.39 -5.10
CA GLY A 318 -6.97 1.52 -6.48
C GLY A 318 -8.47 1.23 -6.60
N TYR A 319 -9.08 1.77 -7.64
CA TYR A 319 -10.52 1.63 -7.89
C TYR A 319 -10.96 0.16 -8.03
N GLU A 320 -10.09 -0.69 -8.56
CA GLU A 320 -10.44 -2.10 -8.85
C GLU A 320 -10.63 -2.96 -7.59
N LEU A 321 -10.27 -2.44 -6.39
CA LEU A 321 -10.71 -3.04 -5.12
C LEU A 321 -12.24 -3.05 -4.98
N LYS A 322 -12.99 -2.39 -5.87
CA LYS A 322 -14.45 -2.49 -5.98
C LYS A 322 -14.95 -3.93 -6.05
N ARG A 323 -14.12 -4.86 -6.57
CA ARG A 323 -14.43 -6.30 -6.61
C ARG A 323 -14.71 -6.90 -5.23
N GLU A 324 -14.15 -6.32 -4.18
CA GLU A 324 -14.39 -6.74 -2.80
C GLU A 324 -15.63 -6.08 -2.17
N THR A 325 -16.21 -5.09 -2.86
CA THR A 325 -17.35 -4.30 -2.36
C THR A 325 -18.60 -4.41 -3.22
N GLY A 326 -18.67 -5.45 -4.06
CA GLY A 326 -19.82 -5.79 -4.89
C GLY A 326 -19.73 -5.37 -6.35
N GLY A 327 -18.61 -4.79 -6.81
CA GLY A 327 -18.34 -4.54 -8.22
C GLY A 327 -17.70 -5.74 -8.92
N ASN A 328 -17.65 -5.70 -10.25
CA ASN A 328 -17.04 -6.77 -11.05
C ASN A 328 -15.52 -6.76 -10.95
N ASP A 329 -14.90 -7.90 -11.22
CA ASP A 329 -13.46 -8.05 -11.32
C ASP A 329 -12.97 -7.58 -12.68
N VAL A 330 -12.29 -6.44 -12.70
CA VAL A 330 -11.65 -5.88 -13.90
C VAL A 330 -10.13 -5.87 -13.65
N PRO A 331 -9.32 -6.56 -14.46
CA PRO A 331 -7.87 -6.58 -14.28
C PRO A 331 -7.24 -5.22 -14.61
N SER A 332 -6.22 -4.83 -13.83
CA SER A 332 -5.45 -3.60 -14.01
C SER A 332 -3.95 -3.89 -14.05
N ASP A 333 -3.19 -3.07 -14.78
CA ASP A 333 -1.72 -3.17 -14.84
C ASP A 333 -1.06 -2.66 -13.55
N THR A 334 -1.74 -1.80 -12.80
CA THR A 334 -1.26 -1.33 -11.49
C THR A 334 -1.71 -2.26 -10.36
N PRO A 335 -0.97 -2.36 -9.24
CA PRO A 335 -1.48 -3.02 -8.03
C PRO A 335 -2.81 -2.41 -7.59
N ASP A 336 -3.72 -3.27 -7.05
CA ASP A 336 -5.00 -2.82 -6.50
C ASP A 336 -4.81 -1.96 -5.22
N ALA A 337 -3.73 -2.19 -4.49
CA ALA A 337 -3.29 -1.31 -3.41
C ALA A 337 -1.77 -1.37 -3.27
N ALA A 338 -1.16 -0.24 -2.88
CA ALA A 338 0.22 -0.19 -2.44
C ALA A 338 0.32 0.68 -1.19
N LEU A 339 0.89 0.11 -0.14
CA LEU A 339 1.08 0.76 1.15
C LEU A 339 2.53 0.58 1.63
N LEU A 340 3.09 1.59 2.28
CA LEU A 340 4.28 1.43 3.11
C LEU A 340 3.91 1.57 4.58
N PHE A 341 4.56 0.81 5.46
CA PHE A 341 4.49 0.98 6.89
C PHE A 341 5.64 1.86 7.35
N ALA A 342 5.30 3.06 7.80
CA ALA A 342 6.26 4.00 8.35
C ALA A 342 6.46 3.73 9.84
N GLY A 343 7.63 3.20 10.22
CA GLY A 343 8.09 3.15 11.60
C GLY A 343 8.65 4.47 12.11
N ARG A 344 8.84 5.43 11.20
CA ARG A 344 9.35 6.79 11.43
C ARG A 344 8.77 7.75 10.39
N ALA A 345 8.55 9.00 10.77
CA ALA A 345 7.98 10.01 9.86
C ALA A 345 8.24 11.43 10.35
N VAL A 346 8.20 12.37 9.40
CA VAL A 346 8.18 13.80 9.67
C VAL A 346 6.78 14.32 9.42
N VAL A 347 6.22 15.10 10.36
CA VAL A 347 4.92 15.75 10.23
C VAL A 347 5.08 17.26 10.36
N LEU A 348 4.67 17.99 9.33
CA LEU A 348 4.65 19.46 9.33
C LEU A 348 3.27 19.93 9.81
N ASP A 349 3.21 20.72 10.87
CA ASP A 349 1.99 21.42 11.30
C ASP A 349 2.04 22.87 10.76
N HIS A 350 1.37 23.10 9.65
CA HIS A 350 1.34 24.39 8.98
C HIS A 350 0.64 25.49 9.78
N ARG A 351 -0.26 25.13 10.71
CA ARG A 351 -0.93 26.10 11.59
C ARG A 351 -0.02 26.60 12.70
N GLU A 352 0.63 25.65 13.39
CA GLU A 352 1.52 25.95 14.51
C GLU A 352 2.93 26.31 14.06
N GLN A 353 3.23 26.20 12.75
CA GLN A 353 4.56 26.44 12.17
C GLN A 353 5.64 25.62 12.89
N THR A 354 5.37 24.31 13.05
CA THR A 354 6.25 23.37 13.75
C THR A 354 6.41 22.09 13.00
N VAL A 355 7.51 21.39 13.24
CA VAL A 355 7.80 20.04 12.74
C VAL A 355 7.74 19.07 13.90
N TRP A 356 7.07 17.94 13.68
CA TRP A 356 7.11 16.78 14.57
C TRP A 356 7.91 15.66 13.92
N LEU A 357 8.94 15.20 14.60
CA LEU A 357 9.65 13.98 14.27
C LEU A 357 9.02 12.87 15.11
N LEU A 358 8.57 11.81 14.45
CA LEU A 358 7.90 10.66 15.07
C LEU A 358 8.68 9.39 14.71
N ALA A 359 9.02 8.55 15.69
CA ALA A 359 9.60 7.23 15.44
C ALA A 359 9.13 6.23 16.49
N LEU A 360 8.92 4.96 16.10
CA LEU A 360 8.80 3.87 17.06
C LEU A 360 10.15 3.69 17.77
N ASP A 361 10.11 3.35 19.05
CA ASP A 361 11.31 3.10 19.84
C ASP A 361 12.03 1.85 19.31
N ALA A 362 13.19 2.06 18.70
CA ALA A 362 13.99 1.06 18.00
C ALA A 362 15.49 1.41 18.12
N PRO A 363 16.41 0.46 17.90
CA PRO A 363 17.84 0.71 17.97
C PRO A 363 18.33 1.83 17.05
N ASP A 364 17.73 1.99 15.88
CA ASP A 364 18.07 3.00 14.88
C ASP A 364 17.34 4.36 15.07
N ALA A 365 16.41 4.45 16.02
CA ALA A 365 15.59 5.64 16.20
C ALA A 365 16.41 6.90 16.52
N GLU A 366 17.44 6.80 17.41
CA GLU A 366 18.25 7.97 17.79
C GLU A 366 19.11 8.49 16.63
N GLU A 367 19.63 7.60 15.81
CA GLU A 367 20.37 7.97 14.60
C GLU A 367 19.48 8.71 13.63
N TRP A 368 18.28 8.16 13.36
CA TRP A 368 17.30 8.82 12.49
C TRP A 368 16.86 10.19 13.03
N PHE A 369 16.63 10.36 14.35
CA PHE A 369 16.32 11.67 14.92
C PHE A 369 17.43 12.69 14.67
N ARG A 370 18.69 12.25 14.77
CA ARG A 370 19.86 13.11 14.49
C ARG A 370 19.87 13.56 13.03
N GLU A 371 19.66 12.65 12.10
CA GLU A 371 19.61 12.92 10.66
C GLU A 371 18.43 13.83 10.29
N ALA A 372 17.24 13.51 10.80
CA ALA A 372 16.04 14.29 10.56
C ALA A 372 16.16 15.74 11.09
N ARG A 373 16.72 15.95 12.29
CA ARG A 373 17.03 17.30 12.82
C ARG A 373 17.97 18.07 11.89
N ALA A 374 19.00 17.42 11.40
CA ALA A 374 19.95 18.06 10.48
C ALA A 374 19.29 18.44 9.15
N ALA A 375 18.45 17.56 8.59
CA ALA A 375 17.71 17.80 7.36
C ALA A 375 16.69 18.95 7.53
N VAL A 376 15.91 18.97 8.63
CA VAL A 376 15.00 20.06 8.95
C VAL A 376 15.73 21.39 9.03
N LYS A 377 16.87 21.44 9.73
CA LYS A 377 17.67 22.66 9.84
C LYS A 377 18.20 23.14 8.48
N ALA A 378 18.68 22.22 7.65
CA ALA A 378 19.17 22.54 6.30
C ALA A 378 18.05 23.06 5.40
N ALA A 379 16.86 22.45 5.44
CA ALA A 379 15.72 22.87 4.65
C ALA A 379 15.03 24.14 5.18
N THR A 380 15.31 24.57 6.41
CA THR A 380 14.79 25.83 6.98
C THR A 380 15.57 27.06 6.51
N ALA A 381 16.88 26.90 6.29
CA ALA A 381 17.74 27.96 5.81
C ALA A 381 18.61 27.44 4.65
N PRO A 382 17.96 27.13 3.49
CA PRO A 382 18.67 26.58 2.36
C PRO A 382 19.66 27.60 1.79
N ASP A 383 20.83 27.15 1.35
CA ASP A 383 21.76 27.98 0.59
C ASP A 383 21.26 28.20 -0.84
N SER A 384 21.92 29.11 -1.59
CA SER A 384 21.49 29.43 -2.96
C SER A 384 21.57 28.23 -3.90
N ALA A 385 22.50 27.31 -3.69
CA ALA A 385 22.63 26.12 -4.52
C ALA A 385 21.48 25.11 -4.26
N ALA A 386 21.03 24.98 -3.00
CA ALA A 386 19.87 24.17 -2.63
C ALA A 386 18.58 24.76 -3.19
N LEU A 387 18.42 26.10 -3.18
CA LEU A 387 17.28 26.77 -3.79
C LEU A 387 17.24 26.60 -5.30
N ASP A 388 18.39 26.67 -5.98
CA ASP A 388 18.50 26.43 -7.42
C ASP A 388 18.18 24.96 -7.78
N ALA A 389 18.61 24.00 -6.96
CA ALA A 389 18.29 22.58 -7.11
C ALA A 389 16.81 22.28 -6.85
N ALA A 390 16.14 23.05 -5.99
CA ALA A 390 14.71 22.94 -5.70
C ALA A 390 13.80 23.56 -6.80
N VAL A 391 14.39 24.33 -7.72
CA VAL A 391 13.64 24.74 -8.92
C VAL A 391 13.42 23.50 -9.78
N PRO A 392 12.15 23.09 -10.00
CA PRO A 392 11.92 21.89 -10.80
C PRO A 392 12.61 22.05 -12.16
N GLY A 393 13.42 21.08 -12.52
CA GLY A 393 13.85 20.91 -13.90
C GLY A 393 12.63 20.88 -14.82
N ARG A 394 12.81 20.96 -16.12
CA ARG A 394 11.71 20.66 -17.03
C ARG A 394 11.31 19.20 -16.81
N PRO A 395 10.00 18.87 -16.75
CA PRO A 395 9.54 17.49 -16.53
C PRO A 395 10.00 16.47 -17.56
N GLY A 396 10.71 16.89 -18.58
CA GLY A 396 11.08 16.11 -19.75
C GLY A 396 10.22 16.47 -20.97
N THR A 397 10.42 15.80 -22.09
CA THR A 397 9.60 15.94 -23.29
C THR A 397 8.47 14.91 -23.20
N VAL A 398 7.24 15.37 -23.02
CA VAL A 398 6.06 14.49 -22.99
C VAL A 398 5.48 14.40 -24.40
N PRO A 399 5.35 13.20 -25.00
CA PRO A 399 4.67 13.01 -26.28
C PRO A 399 3.18 13.34 -26.16
N GLU A 400 2.51 13.44 -27.31
CA GLU A 400 1.05 13.63 -27.33
C GLU A 400 0.34 12.52 -26.56
N PHE A 401 -0.60 12.92 -25.71
CA PHE A 401 -1.51 11.98 -25.07
C PHE A 401 -2.52 11.45 -26.08
N THR A 402 -2.87 10.18 -25.95
CA THR A 402 -4.01 9.56 -26.62
C THR A 402 -5.13 9.37 -25.60
N SER A 403 -6.37 9.53 -26.04
CA SER A 403 -7.53 9.20 -25.21
C SER A 403 -8.01 7.79 -25.51
N ARG A 404 -8.38 7.03 -24.48
CA ARG A 404 -9.02 5.72 -24.64
C ARG A 404 -10.29 5.80 -25.46
N ASP A 405 -11.07 6.86 -25.29
CA ASP A 405 -12.29 7.14 -26.05
C ASP A 405 -12.09 8.36 -26.95
N SER A 406 -12.55 8.27 -28.20
CA SER A 406 -12.69 9.45 -29.05
C SER A 406 -13.79 10.36 -28.52
N ALA A 407 -13.81 11.63 -28.93
CA ALA A 407 -14.88 12.57 -28.61
C ALA A 407 -16.28 12.00 -28.97
N THR A 408 -16.39 11.33 -30.10
CA THR A 408 -17.63 10.71 -30.56
C THR A 408 -18.03 9.54 -29.66
N ASP A 409 -17.09 8.67 -29.29
CA ASP A 409 -17.36 7.54 -28.41
C ASP A 409 -17.75 7.98 -27.00
N TYR A 410 -17.05 8.96 -26.43
CA TYR A 410 -17.38 9.48 -25.11
C TYR A 410 -18.79 10.11 -25.08
N LYS A 411 -19.15 10.92 -26.12
CA LYS A 411 -20.50 11.49 -26.24
C LYS A 411 -21.58 10.44 -26.44
N ARG A 412 -21.28 9.36 -27.15
CA ARG A 412 -22.20 8.21 -27.27
C ARG A 412 -22.41 7.55 -25.91
N LYS A 413 -21.34 7.31 -25.15
CA LYS A 413 -21.43 6.75 -23.78
C LYS A 413 -22.21 7.63 -22.80
N ILE A 414 -22.19 8.97 -23.01
CA ILE A 414 -23.07 9.89 -22.27
C ILE A 414 -24.54 9.58 -22.59
N ALA A 415 -24.89 9.43 -23.86
CA ALA A 415 -26.26 9.08 -24.25
C ALA A 415 -26.69 7.70 -23.75
N ASP A 416 -25.77 6.71 -23.77
CA ASP A 416 -26.01 5.38 -23.20
C ASP A 416 -26.22 5.46 -21.67
N SER A 417 -25.45 6.30 -20.97
CA SER A 417 -25.63 6.57 -19.52
C SER A 417 -26.99 7.22 -19.23
N GLN A 418 -27.42 8.17 -20.08
CA GLN A 418 -28.74 8.80 -19.93
C GLN A 418 -29.88 7.81 -20.19
N HIS A 419 -29.67 6.86 -21.10
CA HIS A 419 -30.62 5.76 -21.30
C HIS A 419 -30.79 4.93 -20.03
N GLU A 420 -29.69 4.49 -19.40
CA GLU A 420 -29.72 3.76 -18.14
C GLU A 420 -30.41 4.55 -17.00
N ILE A 421 -30.22 5.86 -16.97
CA ILE A 421 -30.91 6.74 -16.02
C ILE A 421 -32.41 6.80 -16.34
N SER A 422 -32.81 6.87 -17.60
CA SER A 422 -34.22 6.91 -18.02
C SER A 422 -34.96 5.61 -17.72
N GLU A 423 -34.25 4.47 -17.77
CA GLU A 423 -34.77 3.16 -17.38
C GLU A 423 -34.86 2.97 -15.85
N GLY A 424 -34.31 3.92 -15.07
CA GLY A 424 -34.33 3.87 -13.61
C GLY A 424 -33.23 3.00 -12.99
N ASN A 425 -32.23 2.61 -13.76
CA ASN A 425 -31.11 1.76 -13.30
C ASN A 425 -30.09 2.56 -12.48
N SER A 426 -30.03 3.88 -12.69
CA SER A 426 -29.19 4.80 -11.90
C SER A 426 -29.81 6.20 -11.87
N TYR A 427 -29.41 7.04 -10.92
CA TYR A 427 -29.80 8.46 -10.85
C TYR A 427 -28.67 9.38 -11.35
N GLU A 428 -27.43 8.95 -11.19
CA GLU A 428 -26.23 9.66 -11.60
C GLU A 428 -25.14 8.62 -11.92
N ILE A 429 -24.40 8.81 -13.00
CA ILE A 429 -23.34 7.93 -13.46
C ILE A 429 -22.05 8.76 -13.65
N CYS A 430 -21.01 8.51 -12.86
CA CYS A 430 -19.71 9.16 -13.04
C CYS A 430 -18.93 8.45 -14.16
N LEU A 431 -19.20 8.84 -15.41
CA LEU A 431 -18.55 8.29 -16.58
C LEU A 431 -17.11 8.80 -16.69
N THR A 432 -16.15 7.89 -16.95
CA THR A 432 -14.73 8.25 -17.04
C THR A 432 -14.06 7.73 -18.31
N THR A 433 -12.94 8.37 -18.64
CA THR A 433 -11.99 7.88 -19.65
C THR A 433 -10.56 8.10 -19.16
N THR A 434 -9.59 7.51 -19.86
CA THR A 434 -8.18 7.62 -19.51
C THR A 434 -7.39 8.22 -20.67
N LEU A 435 -6.52 9.16 -20.35
CA LEU A 435 -5.51 9.69 -21.26
C LEU A 435 -4.19 8.98 -20.99
N GLU A 436 -3.52 8.50 -22.02
CA GLU A 436 -2.27 7.74 -21.92
C GLU A 436 -1.19 8.33 -22.83
N ALA A 437 0.06 8.29 -22.38
CA ALA A 437 1.22 8.68 -23.15
C ALA A 437 2.44 7.84 -22.75
N SER A 438 3.39 7.68 -23.68
CA SER A 438 4.71 7.11 -23.37
C SER A 438 5.73 8.24 -23.21
N ALA A 439 6.57 8.18 -22.18
CA ALA A 439 7.61 9.17 -21.91
C ALA A 439 8.84 8.49 -21.30
N GLY A 440 9.94 8.41 -22.06
CA GLY A 440 11.18 7.78 -21.61
C GLY A 440 12.00 8.66 -20.66
N ASP A 441 11.97 9.97 -20.86
CA ASP A 441 12.80 10.96 -20.19
C ASP A 441 12.06 11.80 -19.13
N LEU A 442 10.81 11.44 -18.77
CA LEU A 442 10.05 12.16 -17.78
C LEU A 442 10.69 12.00 -16.40
N ASP A 443 10.92 13.11 -15.71
CA ASP A 443 11.24 13.14 -14.29
C ASP A 443 9.93 13.26 -13.46
N PRO A 444 9.51 12.19 -12.77
CA PRO A 444 8.27 12.20 -11.99
C PRO A 444 8.32 13.19 -10.81
N TRP A 445 9.48 13.38 -10.20
CA TRP A 445 9.66 14.32 -9.10
C TRP A 445 9.51 15.76 -9.57
N ALA A 446 10.21 16.16 -10.63
CA ALA A 446 10.06 17.48 -11.24
C ALA A 446 8.61 17.72 -11.71
N SER A 447 7.95 16.69 -12.25
CA SER A 447 6.55 16.74 -12.65
C SER A 447 5.62 17.04 -11.45
N TYR A 448 5.82 16.34 -10.33
CA TYR A 448 5.05 16.59 -9.10
C TYR A 448 5.28 18.01 -8.55
N LEU A 449 6.54 18.45 -8.47
CA LEU A 449 6.86 19.81 -8.00
C LEU A 449 6.21 20.91 -8.88
N SER A 450 6.11 20.65 -10.18
CA SER A 450 5.41 21.53 -11.11
C SER A 450 3.90 21.50 -10.90
N LEU A 451 3.31 20.31 -10.72
CA LEU A 451 1.89 20.11 -10.42
C LEU A 451 1.47 20.83 -9.13
N ARG A 452 2.16 20.58 -8.02
CA ARG A 452 1.83 21.16 -6.71
C ARG A 452 1.89 22.69 -6.68
N ARG A 453 2.76 23.28 -7.51
CA ARG A 453 2.90 24.72 -7.63
C ARG A 453 1.77 25.34 -8.43
N ARG A 454 1.35 24.71 -9.54
CA ARG A 454 0.30 25.22 -10.44
C ARG A 454 -1.10 24.91 -9.96
N ASN A 455 -1.26 23.76 -9.30
CA ASN A 455 -2.54 23.25 -8.82
C ASN A 455 -2.47 22.95 -7.31
N PRO A 456 -2.25 23.95 -6.44
CA PRO A 456 -2.17 23.71 -5.00
C PRO A 456 -3.49 23.15 -4.46
N ALA A 457 -3.40 22.06 -3.69
CA ALA A 457 -4.56 21.32 -3.19
C ALA A 457 -4.36 20.85 -1.73
N PRO A 458 -5.46 20.67 -0.97
CA PRO A 458 -5.39 20.22 0.42
C PRO A 458 -4.93 18.78 0.61
N PHE A 459 -5.09 17.93 -0.42
CA PHE A 459 -4.71 16.52 -0.42
C PHE A 459 -3.78 16.22 -1.60
N ALA A 460 -2.85 17.14 -1.88
CA ALA A 460 -1.78 16.83 -2.80
C ALA A 460 -0.93 15.67 -2.23
N SER A 461 -0.33 14.87 -3.09
CA SER A 461 0.51 13.77 -2.64
C SER A 461 1.48 13.31 -3.71
N TYR A 462 2.65 12.87 -3.26
CA TYR A 462 3.65 12.17 -4.06
C TYR A 462 3.92 10.82 -3.44
N LEU A 463 3.67 9.76 -4.18
CA LEU A 463 3.93 8.39 -3.75
C LEU A 463 4.89 7.74 -4.74
N ARG A 464 5.85 7.01 -4.22
CA ARG A 464 6.76 6.17 -4.99
C ARG A 464 6.80 4.77 -4.39
N PHE A 465 6.55 3.77 -5.22
CA PHE A 465 6.65 2.34 -4.91
C PHE A 465 7.50 1.67 -6.00
N GLY A 466 8.81 1.57 -5.74
CA GLY A 466 9.76 1.20 -6.78
C GLY A 466 9.76 2.23 -7.92
N GLU A 467 9.42 1.77 -9.12
CA GLU A 467 9.32 2.62 -10.31
C GLU A 467 7.91 3.22 -10.53
N LEU A 468 6.88 2.70 -9.85
CA LEU A 468 5.54 3.27 -9.88
C LEU A 468 5.52 4.58 -9.09
N VAL A 469 5.06 5.66 -9.74
CA VAL A 469 4.88 6.96 -9.10
C VAL A 469 3.45 7.48 -9.27
N VAL A 470 2.90 8.03 -8.20
CA VAL A 470 1.59 8.70 -8.18
C VAL A 470 1.78 10.14 -7.77
N ALA A 471 1.49 11.08 -8.67
CA ALA A 471 1.59 12.52 -8.46
C ALA A 471 0.18 13.13 -8.48
N SER A 472 -0.36 13.41 -7.29
CA SER A 472 -1.75 13.84 -7.10
C SER A 472 -1.86 15.28 -6.62
N THR A 473 -2.89 16.00 -7.11
CA THR A 473 -3.33 17.30 -6.58
C THR A 473 -4.83 17.26 -6.28
N SER A 474 -5.26 16.25 -5.53
CA SER A 474 -6.66 16.05 -5.19
C SER A 474 -7.20 17.14 -4.26
N PRO A 475 -8.36 17.72 -4.58
CA PRO A 475 -9.04 18.68 -3.69
C PRO A 475 -10.01 18.02 -2.69
N GLU A 476 -10.35 16.73 -2.87
CA GLU A 476 -11.52 16.09 -2.26
C GLU A 476 -11.13 15.04 -1.22
N ARG A 477 -11.70 15.17 0.00
CA ARG A 477 -11.62 14.13 1.01
C ARG A 477 -12.64 13.02 0.69
N PHE A 478 -12.14 11.78 0.63
CA PHE A 478 -13.01 10.62 0.55
C PHE A 478 -13.64 10.30 1.91
N LEU A 479 -12.83 9.90 2.88
CA LEU A 479 -13.30 9.51 4.22
C LEU A 479 -12.21 9.76 5.26
N ARG A 480 -12.60 10.34 6.40
CA ARG A 480 -11.79 10.40 7.60
C ARG A 480 -12.46 9.64 8.72
N ILE A 481 -11.69 8.81 9.44
CA ILE A 481 -12.11 8.19 10.70
C ILE A 481 -11.08 8.60 11.76
N LEU A 482 -11.55 9.23 12.82
CA LEU A 482 -10.72 9.64 13.95
C LEU A 482 -10.41 8.44 14.86
N SER A 483 -9.41 8.59 15.72
CA SER A 483 -9.05 7.55 16.71
C SER A 483 -10.21 7.18 17.65
N ASP A 484 -11.07 8.14 17.98
CA ASP A 484 -12.27 7.96 18.82
C ASP A 484 -13.47 7.36 18.05
N GLY A 485 -13.36 7.18 16.74
CA GLY A 485 -14.43 6.64 15.89
C GLY A 485 -15.29 7.69 15.18
N GLY A 486 -15.02 8.98 15.35
CA GLY A 486 -15.69 10.02 14.56
C GLY A 486 -15.40 9.86 13.07
N MET A 487 -16.43 9.76 12.23
CA MET A 487 -16.33 9.64 10.77
C MET A 487 -16.75 10.93 10.10
N ARG A 488 -16.09 11.29 8.99
CA ARG A 488 -16.44 12.45 8.16
C ARG A 488 -16.18 12.21 6.69
N ALA A 489 -17.18 12.50 5.84
CA ALA A 489 -17.04 12.61 4.40
C ALA A 489 -17.36 14.04 3.95
N GLU A 490 -16.65 14.52 2.92
CA GLU A 490 -16.77 15.92 2.47
C GLU A 490 -16.82 15.99 0.93
N PRO A 491 -17.93 15.56 0.31
CA PRO A 491 -18.09 15.60 -1.14
C PRO A 491 -18.12 17.03 -1.68
N ILE A 492 -17.55 17.18 -2.87
CA ILE A 492 -17.52 18.43 -3.62
C ILE A 492 -18.28 18.23 -4.93
N LYS A 493 -19.29 19.07 -5.19
CA LYS A 493 -19.97 19.15 -6.48
C LYS A 493 -20.17 20.62 -6.82
N GLY A 494 -19.89 21.00 -8.04
CA GLY A 494 -19.95 22.39 -8.47
C GLY A 494 -18.70 23.20 -8.13
N THR A 495 -18.13 23.82 -9.15
CA THR A 495 -16.94 24.66 -9.03
C THR A 495 -17.07 25.86 -9.97
N ARG A 496 -16.66 27.04 -9.51
CA ARG A 496 -16.53 28.25 -10.34
C ARG A 496 -15.14 28.84 -10.14
N GLY A 497 -14.56 29.36 -11.21
CA GLY A 497 -13.29 30.09 -11.13
C GLY A 497 -13.42 31.35 -10.28
N ARG A 498 -12.29 31.89 -9.83
CA ARG A 498 -12.20 33.19 -9.16
C ARG A 498 -11.97 34.28 -10.19
N SER A 499 -12.48 35.49 -9.92
CA SER A 499 -12.12 36.70 -10.67
C SER A 499 -11.31 37.66 -9.81
N SER A 500 -10.42 38.41 -10.44
CA SER A 500 -9.74 39.56 -9.78
C SER A 500 -10.67 40.78 -9.57
N ASP A 501 -11.79 40.85 -10.31
CA ASP A 501 -12.84 41.81 -10.05
C ASP A 501 -13.78 41.33 -8.95
N ALA A 502 -13.92 42.10 -7.90
CA ALA A 502 -14.69 41.72 -6.72
C ALA A 502 -16.22 41.55 -6.99
N SER A 503 -16.77 42.26 -7.98
CA SER A 503 -18.19 42.16 -8.32
C SER A 503 -18.44 40.89 -9.15
N GLU A 504 -17.56 40.59 -10.09
CA GLU A 504 -17.61 39.39 -10.88
C GLU A 504 -17.36 38.14 -9.99
N ASP A 505 -16.38 38.20 -9.07
CA ASP A 505 -16.11 37.15 -8.11
C ASP A 505 -17.32 36.84 -7.21
N ALA A 506 -18.00 37.91 -6.74
CA ALA A 506 -19.22 37.73 -5.97
C ALA A 506 -20.37 37.15 -6.81
N ALA A 507 -20.47 37.52 -8.09
CA ALA A 507 -21.46 36.97 -9.02
C ALA A 507 -21.22 35.47 -9.30
N LEU A 508 -19.96 35.06 -9.53
CA LEU A 508 -19.58 33.66 -9.72
C LEU A 508 -19.88 32.82 -8.48
N ARG A 509 -19.59 33.34 -7.29
CA ARG A 509 -19.94 32.71 -6.04
C ARG A 509 -21.45 32.54 -5.86
N HIS A 510 -22.23 33.59 -6.17
CA HIS A 510 -23.69 33.56 -6.07
C HIS A 510 -24.32 32.63 -7.10
N ASP A 511 -23.79 32.59 -8.33
CA ASP A 511 -24.20 31.62 -9.36
C ASP A 511 -24.07 30.18 -8.84
N LEU A 512 -22.91 29.84 -8.27
CA LEU A 512 -22.71 28.50 -7.68
C LEU A 512 -23.67 28.23 -6.52
N GLU A 513 -23.89 29.20 -5.62
CA GLU A 513 -24.76 29.08 -4.45
C GLU A 513 -26.21 28.81 -4.84
N THR A 514 -26.67 29.36 -5.96
CA THR A 514 -28.06 29.32 -6.45
C THR A 514 -28.26 28.29 -7.56
N SER A 515 -27.22 27.64 -8.08
CA SER A 515 -27.28 26.66 -9.13
C SER A 515 -28.13 25.45 -8.70
N LEU A 516 -29.24 25.23 -9.36
CA LEU A 516 -30.15 24.11 -9.08
C LEU A 516 -29.50 22.78 -9.45
N LYS A 517 -28.72 22.73 -10.56
CA LYS A 517 -27.98 21.53 -11.02
C LYS A 517 -26.96 21.12 -9.96
N ASP A 518 -26.01 22.04 -9.62
CA ASP A 518 -24.93 21.72 -8.68
C ASP A 518 -25.47 21.32 -7.30
N ARG A 519 -26.57 21.96 -6.85
CA ARG A 519 -27.22 21.59 -5.58
C ARG A 519 -27.88 20.22 -5.62
N ALA A 520 -28.57 19.89 -6.70
CA ALA A 520 -29.22 18.58 -6.86
C ALA A 520 -28.19 17.45 -6.86
N GLU A 521 -27.12 17.59 -7.64
CA GLU A 521 -25.99 16.63 -7.66
C GLU A 521 -25.35 16.50 -6.28
N ASN A 522 -25.08 17.60 -5.58
CA ASN A 522 -24.49 17.59 -4.25
C ASN A 522 -25.39 16.85 -3.23
N ILE A 523 -26.69 17.13 -3.23
CA ILE A 523 -27.68 16.48 -2.33
C ILE A 523 -27.77 14.98 -2.60
N MET A 524 -27.69 14.56 -3.86
CA MET A 524 -27.72 13.15 -4.26
C MET A 524 -26.52 12.38 -3.68
N ILE A 525 -25.32 12.95 -3.79
CA ILE A 525 -24.10 12.35 -3.21
C ILE A 525 -24.14 12.38 -1.68
N VAL A 526 -24.69 13.42 -1.07
CA VAL A 526 -24.89 13.47 0.39
C VAL A 526 -25.77 12.32 0.86
N ASP A 527 -26.86 12.01 0.16
CA ASP A 527 -27.75 10.92 0.54
C ASP A 527 -27.09 9.54 0.38
N LEU A 528 -26.33 9.35 -0.71
CA LEU A 528 -25.52 8.14 -0.92
C LEU A 528 -24.51 7.95 0.23
N LEU A 529 -23.74 8.98 0.58
CA LEU A 529 -22.74 8.90 1.66
C LEU A 529 -23.38 8.73 3.05
N ARG A 530 -24.56 9.29 3.30
CA ARG A 530 -25.33 9.00 4.52
C ARG A 530 -25.66 7.52 4.62
N ASN A 531 -26.10 6.92 3.51
CA ASN A 531 -26.36 5.49 3.45
C ASN A 531 -25.08 4.69 3.72
N ASP A 532 -23.99 4.97 3.02
CA ASP A 532 -22.70 4.28 3.17
C ASP A 532 -22.18 4.32 4.62
N LEU A 533 -22.17 5.50 5.24
CA LEU A 533 -21.70 5.64 6.62
C LEU A 533 -22.64 4.95 7.62
N SER A 534 -23.94 4.85 7.33
CA SER A 534 -24.92 4.26 8.25
C SER A 534 -24.68 2.78 8.54
N HIS A 535 -24.04 2.04 7.63
CA HIS A 535 -23.78 0.60 7.77
C HIS A 535 -22.96 0.26 9.02
N PHE A 536 -22.02 1.11 9.41
CA PHE A 536 -21.14 0.90 10.55
C PHE A 536 -21.26 1.96 11.65
N ALA A 537 -22.11 2.96 11.44
CA ALA A 537 -22.33 4.04 12.41
C ALA A 537 -23.21 3.59 13.58
N ILE A 538 -23.08 4.26 14.72
CA ILE A 538 -24.05 4.20 15.80
C ILE A 538 -25.40 4.71 15.25
N PRO A 539 -26.52 3.97 15.41
CA PRO A 539 -27.81 4.42 14.94
C PRO A 539 -28.16 5.83 15.45
N GLY A 540 -28.55 6.71 14.52
CA GLY A 540 -28.90 8.11 14.82
C GLY A 540 -27.69 9.07 14.90
N SER A 541 -26.44 8.60 14.73
CA SER A 541 -25.26 9.46 14.74
C SER A 541 -24.95 10.11 13.40
N VAL A 542 -25.55 9.61 12.29
CA VAL A 542 -25.30 10.17 10.95
C VAL A 542 -26.04 11.51 10.81
N THR A 543 -25.29 12.58 10.60
CA THR A 543 -25.81 13.94 10.48
C THR A 543 -25.16 14.69 9.32
N VAL A 544 -25.92 15.58 8.69
CA VAL A 544 -25.40 16.51 7.68
C VAL A 544 -25.13 17.83 8.38
N SER A 545 -23.90 18.06 8.83
CA SER A 545 -23.53 19.25 9.59
C SER A 545 -23.42 20.51 8.71
N ARG A 546 -23.17 20.31 7.41
CA ARG A 546 -23.17 21.38 6.39
C ARG A 546 -23.73 20.82 5.08
N LEU A 547 -24.67 21.54 4.46
CA LEU A 547 -25.28 21.16 3.19
C LEU A 547 -25.08 22.28 2.16
N CYS A 548 -24.49 21.94 1.00
CA CYS A 548 -24.26 22.85 -0.13
C CYS A 548 -23.59 24.18 0.26
N ALA A 549 -22.62 24.14 1.17
CA ALA A 549 -21.93 25.33 1.62
C ALA A 549 -20.84 25.76 0.62
N ILE A 550 -20.75 27.07 0.33
CA ILE A 550 -19.71 27.56 -0.58
C ILE A 550 -18.42 27.85 0.19
N GLU A 551 -17.33 27.26 -0.26
CA GLU A 551 -15.98 27.51 0.18
C GLU A 551 -15.17 28.21 -0.92
N SER A 552 -14.48 29.28 -0.56
CA SER A 552 -13.65 30.05 -1.50
C SER A 552 -12.18 29.74 -1.26
N TYR A 553 -11.52 29.26 -2.30
CA TYR A 553 -10.08 29.02 -2.36
C TYR A 553 -9.38 30.11 -3.17
N ALA A 554 -8.06 30.02 -3.31
CA ALA A 554 -7.30 31.02 -4.07
C ALA A 554 -7.73 31.12 -5.54
N THR A 555 -8.08 29.98 -6.15
CA THR A 555 -8.36 29.88 -7.60
C THR A 555 -9.82 29.56 -7.92
N VAL A 556 -10.59 29.05 -6.97
CA VAL A 556 -11.95 28.56 -7.20
C VAL A 556 -12.88 28.80 -6.01
N HIS A 557 -14.19 28.89 -6.29
CA HIS A 557 -15.29 28.65 -5.36
C HIS A 557 -15.78 27.22 -5.53
N GLN A 558 -16.02 26.49 -4.45
CA GLN A 558 -16.52 25.10 -4.46
C GLN A 558 -17.73 24.94 -3.55
N MET A 559 -18.69 24.14 -3.97
CA MET A 559 -19.83 23.73 -3.15
C MET A 559 -19.49 22.43 -2.43
N VAL A 560 -19.46 22.47 -1.10
CA VAL A 560 -19.01 21.38 -0.23
C VAL A 560 -20.11 21.05 0.78
N SER A 561 -20.45 19.79 0.91
CA SER A 561 -21.25 19.29 2.03
C SER A 561 -20.38 18.54 3.03
N THR A 562 -20.86 18.38 4.25
CA THR A 562 -20.16 17.65 5.31
C THR A 562 -21.13 16.68 5.98
N ILE A 563 -20.80 15.42 5.93
CA ILE A 563 -21.54 14.34 6.60
C ILE A 563 -20.68 13.82 7.74
N ASP A 564 -21.21 13.88 8.95
CA ASP A 564 -20.57 13.36 10.15
C ASP A 564 -21.32 12.14 10.66
N ALA A 565 -20.57 11.17 11.22
CA ALA A 565 -21.12 9.99 11.86
C ALA A 565 -20.16 9.51 12.97
N HIS A 566 -20.57 8.54 13.75
CA HIS A 566 -19.70 7.90 14.74
C HIS A 566 -19.75 6.38 14.58
N LEU A 567 -18.57 5.77 14.45
CA LEU A 567 -18.41 4.34 14.27
C LEU A 567 -18.89 3.58 15.50
N ARG A 568 -19.58 2.47 15.31
CA ARG A 568 -20.00 1.60 16.44
C ARG A 568 -18.76 1.05 17.16
N PRO A 569 -18.78 0.98 18.51
CA PRO A 569 -17.71 0.36 19.26
C PRO A 569 -17.43 -1.06 18.78
N GLY A 570 -16.15 -1.38 18.56
CA GLY A 570 -15.73 -2.70 18.09
C GLY A 570 -16.00 -3.00 16.60
N ALA A 571 -16.56 -2.07 15.84
CA ALA A 571 -16.71 -2.28 14.40
C ALA A 571 -15.34 -2.35 13.70
N PRO A 572 -15.14 -3.30 12.76
CA PRO A 572 -13.91 -3.39 11.98
C PRO A 572 -13.79 -2.17 11.08
N ARG A 573 -12.67 -1.44 11.21
CA ARG A 573 -12.51 -0.13 10.56
C ARG A 573 -12.27 -0.24 9.05
N ALA A 574 -11.55 -1.28 8.64
CA ALA A 574 -11.31 -1.49 7.22
C ALA A 574 -12.57 -1.97 6.49
N GLU A 575 -13.45 -2.73 7.14
CA GLU A 575 -14.76 -3.08 6.56
C GLU A 575 -15.70 -1.87 6.52
N ALA A 576 -15.63 -0.97 7.52
CA ALA A 576 -16.37 0.28 7.46
C ALA A 576 -15.91 1.19 6.32
N LEU A 577 -14.61 1.19 6.02
CA LEU A 577 -14.06 1.84 4.84
C LEU A 577 -14.55 1.18 3.56
N ALA A 578 -14.52 -0.15 3.47
CA ALA A 578 -14.98 -0.92 2.31
C ALA A 578 -16.45 -0.62 1.96
N ALA A 579 -17.32 -0.48 2.95
CA ALA A 579 -18.72 -0.13 2.72
C ALA A 579 -18.92 1.24 2.04
N ALA A 580 -18.00 2.18 2.28
CA ALA A 580 -18.01 3.47 1.61
C ALA A 580 -17.26 3.46 0.27
N PHE A 581 -16.40 2.47 0.02
CA PHE A 581 -15.53 2.38 -1.15
C PHE A 581 -16.22 1.67 -2.34
N PRO A 582 -15.94 2.10 -3.59
CA PRO A 582 -15.31 3.36 -3.99
C PRO A 582 -16.14 4.59 -3.61
N ALA A 583 -15.50 5.78 -3.68
CA ALA A 583 -16.19 7.03 -3.36
C ALA A 583 -17.47 7.22 -4.19
N GLY A 584 -18.57 7.59 -3.55
CA GLY A 584 -19.84 7.79 -4.23
C GLY A 584 -19.78 8.85 -5.34
N SER A 585 -18.98 9.90 -5.15
CA SER A 585 -18.75 10.94 -6.17
C SER A 585 -18.05 10.41 -7.43
N MET A 586 -17.45 9.22 -7.37
CA MET A 586 -16.73 8.58 -8.48
C MET A 586 -17.48 7.36 -9.06
N THR A 587 -18.65 7.02 -8.52
CA THR A 587 -19.50 5.92 -8.99
C THR A 587 -20.85 6.45 -9.43
N GLY A 588 -21.79 6.56 -8.55
CA GLY A 588 -23.15 7.04 -8.73
C GLY A 588 -24.12 6.34 -7.77
N ALA A 589 -25.40 6.51 -8.00
CA ALA A 589 -26.45 6.01 -7.12
C ALA A 589 -27.58 5.31 -7.91
N PRO A 590 -27.93 4.04 -7.56
CA PRO A 590 -27.37 3.15 -6.55
C PRO A 590 -25.96 2.64 -6.91
N LYS A 591 -25.04 2.55 -5.92
CA LYS A 591 -23.62 2.31 -6.15
C LYS A 591 -23.30 1.04 -6.96
N ILE A 592 -23.85 -0.11 -6.57
CA ILE A 592 -23.55 -1.41 -7.22
C ILE A 592 -24.09 -1.42 -8.66
N SER A 593 -25.34 -1.03 -8.87
CA SER A 593 -25.93 -0.94 -10.21
C SER A 593 -25.13 0.00 -11.12
N THR A 594 -24.71 1.13 -10.58
CA THR A 594 -23.91 2.10 -11.36
C THR A 594 -22.51 1.57 -11.70
N MET A 595 -21.86 0.82 -10.80
CA MET A 595 -20.59 0.18 -11.10
C MET A 595 -20.73 -0.85 -12.23
N ASP A 596 -21.79 -1.64 -12.25
CA ASP A 596 -22.07 -2.60 -13.33
C ASP A 596 -22.28 -1.90 -14.68
N ILE A 597 -23.01 -0.79 -14.70
CA ILE A 597 -23.21 0.04 -15.90
C ILE A 597 -21.88 0.60 -16.39
N LEU A 598 -21.06 1.14 -15.48
CA LEU A 598 -19.73 1.70 -15.80
C LEU A 598 -18.80 0.65 -16.39
N ASP A 599 -18.79 -0.57 -15.87
CA ASP A 599 -17.97 -1.67 -16.40
C ASP A 599 -18.35 -2.07 -17.83
N GLN A 600 -19.63 -1.87 -18.21
CA GLN A 600 -20.09 -2.10 -19.59
C GLN A 600 -19.76 -0.93 -20.51
N LEU A 601 -19.80 0.30 -20.01
CA LEU A 601 -19.57 1.51 -20.80
C LEU A 601 -18.09 1.85 -20.94
N GLU A 602 -17.29 1.71 -19.87
CA GLU A 602 -15.87 2.05 -19.88
C GLU A 602 -15.05 0.94 -20.54
N SER A 603 -14.16 1.32 -21.44
CA SER A 603 -13.43 0.37 -22.29
C SER A 603 -12.18 -0.24 -21.61
N GLY A 604 -12.08 -0.18 -20.28
CA GLY A 604 -10.96 -0.74 -19.51
C GLY A 604 -10.91 -0.25 -18.06
N PRO A 605 -9.93 -0.71 -17.27
CA PRO A 605 -9.82 -0.37 -15.86
C PRO A 605 -9.54 1.11 -15.64
N ARG A 606 -9.90 1.60 -14.46
CA ARG A 606 -9.52 2.91 -13.95
C ARG A 606 -8.17 2.89 -13.23
N GLY A 607 -7.76 1.73 -12.71
CA GLY A 607 -6.53 1.53 -11.96
C GLY A 607 -6.53 2.34 -10.66
N ILE A 608 -5.53 3.21 -10.50
CA ILE A 608 -5.38 4.05 -9.29
C ILE A 608 -6.39 5.20 -9.30
N TYR A 609 -6.75 5.73 -10.46
CA TYR A 609 -7.74 6.80 -10.60
C TYR A 609 -9.10 6.38 -10.03
N SER A 610 -9.82 7.29 -9.40
CA SER A 610 -11.09 7.04 -8.68
C SER A 610 -10.95 6.22 -7.40
N GLY A 611 -9.76 5.80 -7.03
CA GLY A 611 -9.45 5.15 -5.76
C GLY A 611 -9.26 6.14 -4.60
N ALA A 612 -8.44 5.79 -3.62
CA ALA A 612 -8.17 6.61 -2.44
C ALA A 612 -6.68 6.66 -2.09
N ILE A 613 -6.19 7.83 -1.61
CA ILE A 613 -4.82 8.03 -1.11
C ILE A 613 -4.88 8.56 0.32
N GLY A 614 -4.01 8.06 1.20
CA GLY A 614 -3.85 8.59 2.54
C GLY A 614 -3.12 7.65 3.49
N TYR A 615 -3.58 7.57 4.75
CA TYR A 615 -2.91 6.80 5.78
C TYR A 615 -3.89 5.99 6.66
N PHE A 616 -3.35 4.94 7.29
CA PHE A 616 -3.97 4.09 8.32
C PHE A 616 -3.06 4.08 9.54
N SER A 617 -3.40 4.88 10.53
CA SER A 617 -2.52 5.17 11.66
C SER A 617 -2.61 4.13 12.78
N LEU A 618 -1.52 3.97 13.55
CA LEU A 618 -1.44 3.06 14.69
C LEU A 618 -2.38 3.41 15.86
N ASN A 619 -2.89 4.65 15.92
CA ASN A 619 -3.98 5.02 16.84
C ASN A 619 -5.38 4.73 16.25
N ALA A 620 -5.43 3.96 15.16
CA ALA A 620 -6.63 3.60 14.43
C ALA A 620 -7.34 4.75 13.69
N ALA A 621 -6.70 5.91 13.52
CA ALA A 621 -7.21 6.98 12.67
C ALA A 621 -6.87 6.73 11.18
N THR A 622 -7.68 7.27 10.29
CA THR A 622 -7.41 7.35 8.85
C THR A 622 -7.92 8.65 8.27
N ASP A 623 -7.25 9.17 7.24
CA ASP A 623 -7.72 10.28 6.41
C ASP A 623 -7.34 9.99 4.95
N LEU A 624 -8.33 9.86 4.10
CA LEU A 624 -8.19 9.43 2.71
C LEU A 624 -8.80 10.47 1.77
N ALA A 625 -8.09 10.77 0.70
CA ALA A 625 -8.53 11.61 -0.40
C ALA A 625 -8.94 10.77 -1.61
N VAL A 626 -9.88 11.26 -2.42
CA VAL A 626 -10.24 10.67 -3.71
C VAL A 626 -9.09 10.85 -4.70
N VAL A 627 -8.76 9.83 -5.48
CA VAL A 627 -7.71 9.93 -6.52
C VAL A 627 -8.28 10.56 -7.78
N ILE A 628 -8.17 11.87 -7.85
CA ILE A 628 -8.51 12.70 -9.01
C ILE A 628 -7.42 13.74 -9.24
N ARG A 629 -7.35 14.31 -10.45
CA ARG A 629 -6.27 15.26 -10.83
C ARG A 629 -4.88 14.66 -10.57
N THR A 630 -4.71 13.41 -10.96
CA THR A 630 -3.57 12.58 -10.59
C THR A 630 -2.90 12.05 -11.84
N LEU A 631 -1.60 12.27 -11.95
CA LEU A 631 -0.73 11.63 -12.93
C LEU A 631 -0.17 10.34 -12.32
N VAL A 632 -0.37 9.23 -12.99
CA VAL A 632 0.27 7.95 -12.66
C VAL A 632 1.39 7.69 -13.67
N VAL A 633 2.57 7.37 -13.18
CA VAL A 633 3.75 7.01 -13.97
C VAL A 633 4.08 5.57 -13.66
N ASN A 634 3.97 4.70 -14.65
CA ASN A 634 4.17 3.26 -14.51
C ASN A 634 5.33 2.82 -15.43
N PRO A 635 6.19 1.87 -15.01
CA PRO A 635 7.18 1.29 -15.92
C PRO A 635 6.48 0.53 -17.06
N ASP A 636 7.01 0.63 -18.27
CA ASP A 636 6.46 -0.07 -19.45
C ASP A 636 7.11 -1.45 -19.68
N GLY A 637 8.00 -1.89 -18.78
CA GLY A 637 8.71 -3.16 -18.87
C GLY A 637 9.85 -3.19 -19.90
N THR A 638 10.05 -2.12 -20.67
CA THR A 638 11.12 -1.99 -21.68
C THR A 638 12.20 -0.99 -21.29
N GLY A 639 12.10 -0.41 -20.09
CA GLY A 639 12.96 0.67 -19.59
C GLY A 639 12.40 2.07 -19.87
N GLY A 640 11.22 2.17 -20.47
CA GLY A 640 10.42 3.40 -20.61
C GLY A 640 9.35 3.53 -19.54
N ARG A 641 8.51 4.54 -19.68
CA ARG A 641 7.41 4.85 -18.76
C ARG A 641 6.11 5.11 -19.50
N THR A 642 5.03 4.58 -18.99
CA THR A 642 3.66 4.91 -19.40
C THR A 642 3.08 5.90 -18.41
N LEU A 643 2.47 6.97 -18.94
CA LEU A 643 1.74 7.96 -18.17
C LEU A 643 0.27 7.69 -18.31
N SER A 644 -0.49 7.77 -17.22
CA SER A 644 -1.93 7.73 -17.29
C SER A 644 -2.56 8.85 -16.45
N LEU A 645 -3.64 9.43 -16.99
CA LEU A 645 -4.43 10.47 -16.36
C LEU A 645 -5.92 10.14 -16.57
N GLY A 646 -6.59 9.70 -15.51
CA GLY A 646 -8.03 9.50 -15.53
C GLY A 646 -8.78 10.83 -15.44
N VAL A 647 -9.85 10.94 -16.22
CA VAL A 647 -10.77 12.09 -16.21
C VAL A 647 -12.21 11.61 -16.38
N GLY A 648 -13.17 12.36 -15.81
CA GLY A 648 -14.58 11.99 -15.90
C GLY A 648 -15.50 13.06 -15.39
N GLY A 649 -16.79 12.86 -15.61
CA GLY A 649 -17.88 13.73 -15.19
C GLY A 649 -19.10 12.96 -14.73
N ALA A 650 -19.94 13.61 -13.92
CA ALA A 650 -21.21 13.07 -13.45
C ALA A 650 -22.29 13.29 -14.51
N ILE A 651 -22.79 12.19 -15.08
CA ILE A 651 -23.87 12.24 -16.07
C ILE A 651 -25.19 12.11 -15.33
N THR A 652 -26.10 13.05 -15.62
CA THR A 652 -27.49 13.09 -15.15
C THR A 652 -28.45 13.10 -16.33
N ALA A 653 -29.75 13.02 -16.08
CA ALA A 653 -30.78 13.08 -17.12
C ALA A 653 -30.71 14.37 -17.98
N ASP A 654 -30.30 15.47 -17.37
CA ASP A 654 -30.24 16.79 -18.01
C ASP A 654 -28.84 17.14 -18.56
N SER A 655 -27.88 16.21 -18.52
CA SER A 655 -26.52 16.45 -19.03
C SER A 655 -26.51 16.69 -20.55
N VAL A 656 -25.73 17.67 -21.01
CA VAL A 656 -25.51 17.95 -22.42
C VAL A 656 -24.16 17.41 -22.84
N ALA A 657 -24.13 16.51 -23.81
CA ALA A 657 -22.95 15.74 -24.18
C ALA A 657 -21.73 16.63 -24.55
N ASP A 658 -21.94 17.76 -25.20
CA ASP A 658 -20.88 18.70 -25.56
C ASP A 658 -20.30 19.38 -24.32
N ASP A 659 -21.15 19.79 -23.39
CA ASP A 659 -20.73 20.47 -22.14
C ASP A 659 -19.97 19.50 -21.23
N GLU A 660 -20.44 18.26 -21.09
CA GLU A 660 -19.75 17.22 -20.30
C GLU A 660 -18.38 16.85 -20.88
N TYR A 661 -18.27 16.82 -22.21
CA TYR A 661 -16.98 16.58 -22.87
C TYR A 661 -16.01 17.75 -22.66
N GLU A 662 -16.46 19.01 -22.71
CA GLU A 662 -15.63 20.17 -22.38
C GLU A 662 -15.25 20.21 -20.90
N GLU A 663 -16.10 19.69 -20.02
CA GLU A 663 -15.80 19.56 -18.60
C GLU A 663 -14.62 18.63 -18.34
N ILE A 664 -14.57 17.45 -18.97
CA ILE A 664 -13.42 16.54 -18.80
C ILE A 664 -12.13 17.12 -19.38
N ARG A 665 -12.19 17.89 -20.48
CA ARG A 665 -11.05 18.61 -21.03
C ARG A 665 -10.52 19.65 -20.06
N THR A 666 -11.43 20.40 -19.43
CA THR A 666 -11.09 21.40 -18.40
C THR A 666 -10.46 20.73 -17.18
N LYS A 667 -10.98 19.59 -16.72
CA LYS A 667 -10.42 18.83 -15.60
C LYS A 667 -9.03 18.29 -15.89
N ALA A 668 -8.76 17.83 -17.13
CA ALA A 668 -7.45 17.35 -17.56
C ALA A 668 -6.41 18.49 -17.69
N PHE A 669 -6.86 19.69 -18.07
CA PHE A 669 -5.99 20.83 -18.38
C PHE A 669 -5.00 21.15 -17.25
N GLY A 670 -5.43 21.07 -16.00
CA GLY A 670 -4.57 21.35 -14.85
C GLY A 670 -3.32 20.48 -14.81
N VAL A 671 -3.43 19.20 -15.16
CA VAL A 671 -2.31 18.26 -15.21
C VAL A 671 -1.55 18.37 -16.53
N LEU A 672 -2.24 18.31 -17.65
CA LEU A 672 -1.64 18.32 -19.00
C LEU A 672 -0.80 19.58 -19.24
N SER A 673 -1.33 20.78 -18.89
CA SER A 673 -0.61 22.05 -19.08
C SER A 673 0.68 22.11 -18.27
N THR A 674 0.76 21.42 -17.15
CA THR A 674 1.97 21.33 -16.33
C THR A 674 3.07 20.55 -17.03
N LEU A 675 2.69 19.54 -17.82
CA LEU A 675 3.58 18.73 -18.63
C LEU A 675 3.87 19.34 -20.01
N GLY A 676 3.24 20.48 -20.34
CA GLY A 676 3.32 21.08 -21.66
C GLY A 676 2.48 20.36 -22.73
N ALA A 677 1.62 19.44 -22.31
CA ALA A 677 0.76 18.65 -23.18
C ALA A 677 -0.62 19.29 -23.37
N ALA A 678 -1.30 18.92 -24.44
CA ALA A 678 -2.68 19.27 -24.72
C ALA A 678 -3.60 18.07 -24.60
N PHE A 679 -4.89 18.31 -24.44
CA PHE A 679 -5.91 17.26 -24.51
C PHE A 679 -5.96 16.72 -25.96
N PRO A 680 -6.04 15.38 -26.17
CA PRO A 680 -6.13 14.79 -27.50
C PRO A 680 -7.32 15.33 -28.29
N SER A 681 -7.12 15.56 -29.60
CA SER A 681 -8.14 16.07 -30.53
C SER A 681 -9.19 15.01 -30.89
#